data_4f39804dc0d65b394a61caf251604079
#
_entry.id   4f39804dc0d65b394a61caf251604079
#
_cell.length_a   1.000
_cell.length_b   1.000
_cell.length_c   1.000
_cell.angle_alpha   90.00
_cell.angle_beta   90.00
_cell.angle_gamma   90.00
#
_symmetry.space_group_name_H-M   'P 1'
#
loop_
_entity.id
_entity.type
_entity.pdbx_description
1 polymer ?
#
loop_
_entity_poly.entity_id
_entity_poly.type
_entity_poly.pdbx_seq_one_letter_code
_entity_poly.pdbx_strand_id
1 'polypeptide(L)'
;MHVVATAGHVDHGKSTLVRALTGMEPDRLAEERRRGLTIELGYAWTGLPSGERVAFVDVPGHERFLATMLAGVGPVPAVLFVVAADEGWMPQSEEHLLALEALGVRHCLLAVTRSDLADPAPAAELARARLGAAGLGAGRVATGGGTGGVGVGGGVGATGGGAGGVEAVAVSGRTGQGLEELRRALDRLVGDLPRPDPAAAVRLWIDRAFTVPGSGTVVTGTLPAGTIAVGDELLLDGEPVRVRALESLKEPCAAVSGVARVAVNLRRREPPGRGRALVTPGGWTYTDLVDVRVAPVGAPGQEAAALPRRLTVHVGSAAVAGEARPLGGRVVRLRLARPVPLHLGDVLLLRDPGRDPGRDPGRDLGRDPGRDDGRVTQAAVAGRSRHGPDRYEARVLAGACVLDVHPPGLRRRGAARERAALLEAALPEPAVPDAAFALRLHRLLRAPDLHAMGVPPEGPGTAGPPEEGNRIGPVSGDWYADPGHWAELGRRLVETVRRHAAGHPLEPGMPVEAARHELSLPDRRLVAALVRPPLTAAAGRIVSGRVVAGRVVAGPAVLPAPVARAVERLSRELAARPFHAPEADRLAELGLGPRELAAAVRAGSLLRVGDGIVLLPGADARAAELLRRLPQPFTVSQARRALDTTRRVAVPLLEHLDRAGLTERLDEVHRRCR
;
A
#
# COMPACT_ATOMS: atom_id res chain seq x y z
N MET A 1 12.80 -18.36 17.62
CA MET A 1 13.80 -18.85 16.62
C MET A 1 14.26 -17.66 15.78
N HIS A 2 15.53 -17.64 15.36
CA HIS A 2 16.13 -16.58 14.56
C HIS A 2 16.83 -17.16 13.34
N VAL A 3 17.04 -16.36 12.30
CA VAL A 3 17.75 -16.78 11.09
C VAL A 3 18.90 -15.81 10.86
N VAL A 4 20.10 -16.32 10.66
CA VAL A 4 21.32 -15.55 10.42
C VAL A 4 21.98 -16.09 9.15
N ALA A 5 22.32 -15.21 8.18
CA ALA A 5 23.11 -15.64 7.02
C ALA A 5 24.60 -15.50 7.28
N THR A 6 25.42 -16.35 6.66
CA THR A 6 26.86 -16.12 6.59
C THR A 6 27.20 -15.13 5.45
N ALA A 7 28.33 -14.41 5.57
CA ALA A 7 28.88 -13.61 4.49
C ALA A 7 30.43 -13.63 4.57
N GLY A 8 31.10 -13.29 3.49
CA GLY A 8 32.57 -13.27 3.43
C GLY A 8 33.13 -14.07 2.25
N HIS A 9 34.44 -13.98 2.06
CA HIS A 9 35.16 -14.58 0.92
C HIS A 9 35.02 -16.12 0.85
N VAL A 10 35.19 -16.69 -0.35
CA VAL A 10 35.38 -18.13 -0.50
C VAL A 10 36.60 -18.56 0.32
N ASP A 11 36.62 -19.77 0.83
CA ASP A 11 37.71 -20.35 1.64
C ASP A 11 37.97 -19.68 3.02
N HIS A 12 37.32 -18.60 3.40
CA HIS A 12 37.40 -18.03 4.76
C HIS A 12 36.76 -18.92 5.85
N GLY A 13 36.28 -20.12 5.50
CA GLY A 13 35.82 -21.12 6.45
C GLY A 13 34.39 -20.93 6.94
N LYS A 14 33.50 -20.29 6.17
CA LYS A 14 32.06 -20.11 6.51
C LYS A 14 31.39 -21.45 6.88
N SER A 15 31.37 -22.39 5.94
CA SER A 15 30.76 -23.73 6.11
C SER A 15 31.42 -24.53 7.23
N THR A 16 32.75 -24.43 7.37
CA THR A 16 33.50 -25.03 8.46
C THR A 16 33.08 -24.48 9.82
N LEU A 17 32.90 -23.13 9.91
CA LEU A 17 32.45 -22.47 11.13
C LEU A 17 31.01 -22.87 11.49
N VAL A 18 30.10 -22.89 10.50
CA VAL A 18 28.71 -23.31 10.70
C VAL A 18 28.68 -24.76 11.18
N ARG A 19 29.47 -25.65 10.58
CA ARG A 19 29.59 -27.06 11.01
C ARG A 19 30.12 -27.16 12.45
N ALA A 20 31.14 -26.38 12.81
CA ALA A 20 31.70 -26.37 14.17
C ALA A 20 30.70 -25.88 15.21
N LEU A 21 29.87 -24.87 14.88
CA LEU A 21 28.83 -24.36 15.76
C LEU A 21 27.65 -25.30 15.94
N THR A 22 27.26 -26.00 14.89
CA THR A 22 25.98 -26.75 14.83
C THR A 22 26.13 -28.27 14.91
N GLY A 23 27.31 -28.78 14.62
CA GLY A 23 27.55 -30.22 14.41
C GLY A 23 26.95 -30.78 13.13
N MET A 24 26.35 -29.91 12.26
CA MET A 24 25.66 -30.29 11.02
C MET A 24 26.48 -29.89 9.81
N GLU A 25 26.49 -30.75 8.77
CA GLU A 25 27.10 -30.41 7.48
C GLU A 25 26.15 -29.55 6.66
N PRO A 26 26.47 -28.25 6.37
CA PRO A 26 25.62 -27.39 5.55
C PRO A 26 25.69 -27.76 4.08
N ASP A 27 26.85 -28.26 3.56
CA ASP A 27 27.08 -28.60 2.17
C ASP A 27 26.46 -29.95 1.84
N ARG A 28 25.46 -29.94 0.95
CA ARG A 28 24.66 -31.18 0.62
C ARG A 28 25.09 -31.85 -0.66
N LEU A 29 25.60 -31.06 -1.63
CA LEU A 29 25.97 -31.58 -2.92
C LEU A 29 27.31 -32.35 -2.84
N ALA A 30 27.39 -33.52 -3.49
CA ALA A 30 28.64 -34.23 -3.59
C ALA A 30 29.73 -33.38 -4.28
N GLU A 31 29.32 -32.50 -5.19
CA GLU A 31 30.19 -31.58 -5.92
C GLU A 31 30.78 -30.49 -4.97
N GLU A 32 29.99 -29.94 -4.05
CA GLU A 32 30.45 -28.99 -3.02
C GLU A 32 31.54 -29.59 -2.16
N ARG A 33 31.29 -30.81 -1.65
CA ARG A 33 32.27 -31.57 -0.84
C ARG A 33 33.54 -31.93 -1.61
N ARG A 34 33.38 -32.22 -2.91
CA ARG A 34 34.55 -32.56 -3.77
C ARG A 34 35.40 -31.35 -4.09
N ARG A 35 34.76 -30.18 -4.31
CA ARG A 35 35.43 -28.92 -4.67
C ARG A 35 35.83 -28.10 -3.47
N GLY A 36 35.32 -28.38 -2.28
CA GLY A 36 35.53 -27.61 -1.07
C GLY A 36 34.88 -26.23 -1.06
N LEU A 37 33.87 -25.99 -1.93
CA LEU A 37 33.20 -24.69 -2.03
C LEU A 37 31.68 -24.86 -2.09
N THR A 38 30.96 -23.99 -1.39
CA THR A 38 29.49 -23.92 -1.38
C THR A 38 29.00 -23.37 -2.73
N ILE A 39 28.04 -24.06 -3.35
CA ILE A 39 27.41 -23.69 -4.64
C ILE A 39 25.97 -23.23 -4.41
N GLU A 40 25.22 -23.98 -3.60
CA GLU A 40 23.85 -23.69 -3.20
C GLU A 40 23.79 -23.18 -1.76
N LEU A 41 22.60 -22.75 -1.32
CA LEU A 41 22.39 -22.37 0.08
C LEU A 41 22.46 -23.59 0.99
N GLY A 42 23.37 -23.54 1.96
CA GLY A 42 23.45 -24.52 3.04
C GLY A 42 22.56 -24.14 4.22
N TYR A 43 22.09 -25.13 4.98
CA TYR A 43 21.23 -24.87 6.14
C TYR A 43 21.64 -25.75 7.33
N ALA A 44 21.88 -25.09 8.46
CA ALA A 44 22.18 -25.75 9.72
C ALA A 44 21.57 -24.95 10.86
N TRP A 45 21.39 -25.53 12.05
CA TRP A 45 20.83 -24.83 13.20
C TRP A 45 21.42 -25.34 14.51
N THR A 46 21.36 -24.50 15.56
CA THR A 46 21.79 -24.88 16.90
C THR A 46 20.97 -24.13 17.96
N GLY A 47 20.99 -24.63 19.20
CA GLY A 47 20.50 -23.89 20.35
C GLY A 47 21.55 -22.91 20.86
N LEU A 48 21.10 -21.77 21.36
CA LEU A 48 21.92 -20.74 22.03
C LEU A 48 21.82 -20.88 23.55
N PRO A 49 22.74 -20.25 24.33
CA PRO A 49 22.72 -20.31 25.80
C PRO A 49 21.41 -19.84 26.43
N SER A 50 20.71 -18.89 25.83
CA SER A 50 19.38 -18.40 26.26
C SER A 50 18.25 -19.42 26.09
N GLY A 51 18.49 -20.53 25.40
CA GLY A 51 17.45 -21.48 24.95
C GLY A 51 16.81 -21.13 23.58
N GLU A 52 17.12 -19.95 23.03
CA GLU A 52 16.69 -19.61 21.66
C GLU A 52 17.37 -20.51 20.62
N ARG A 53 16.70 -20.72 19.50
CA ARG A 53 17.26 -21.46 18.34
C ARG A 53 17.67 -20.48 17.26
N VAL A 54 18.86 -20.68 16.69
CA VAL A 54 19.36 -19.94 15.53
C VAL A 54 19.54 -20.90 14.36
N ALA A 55 18.96 -20.57 13.20
CA ALA A 55 19.20 -21.23 11.93
C ALA A 55 20.18 -20.41 11.09
N PHE A 56 21.19 -21.07 10.54
CA PHE A 56 22.15 -20.46 9.64
C PHE A 56 21.76 -20.72 8.19
N VAL A 57 21.82 -19.66 7.39
CA VAL A 57 21.80 -19.75 5.91
C VAL A 57 23.24 -19.58 5.44
N ASP A 58 23.91 -20.70 5.16
CA ASP A 58 25.27 -20.68 4.67
C ASP A 58 25.28 -20.36 3.18
N VAL A 59 25.88 -19.23 2.82
CA VAL A 59 25.88 -18.70 1.46
C VAL A 59 27.21 -18.95 0.74
N PRO A 60 27.18 -19.18 -0.59
CA PRO A 60 28.41 -19.30 -1.37
C PRO A 60 29.21 -18.01 -1.33
N GLY A 61 30.56 -18.14 -1.26
CA GLY A 61 31.48 -17.00 -1.23
C GLY A 61 31.98 -16.55 -2.61
N HIS A 62 31.80 -17.38 -3.65
CA HIS A 62 32.35 -17.12 -4.97
C HIS A 62 31.42 -16.19 -5.80
N GLU A 63 31.99 -15.22 -6.51
CA GLU A 63 31.30 -14.19 -7.32
C GLU A 63 30.23 -14.74 -8.28
N ARG A 64 30.49 -15.92 -8.90
CA ARG A 64 29.54 -16.60 -9.81
C ARG A 64 28.22 -16.95 -9.13
N PHE A 65 28.21 -17.10 -7.81
CA PHE A 65 27.05 -17.48 -7.02
C PHE A 65 26.44 -16.30 -6.24
N LEU A 66 26.79 -15.06 -6.59
CA LEU A 66 26.26 -13.86 -5.91
C LEU A 66 24.73 -13.83 -5.92
N ALA A 67 24.07 -14.24 -7.00
CA ALA A 67 22.60 -14.37 -7.02
C ALA A 67 22.07 -15.40 -6.02
N THR A 68 22.82 -16.46 -5.75
CA THR A 68 22.48 -17.44 -4.70
C THR A 68 22.70 -16.87 -3.32
N MET A 69 23.81 -16.16 -3.10
CA MET A 69 24.09 -15.44 -1.87
C MET A 69 22.97 -14.44 -1.55
N LEU A 70 22.59 -13.59 -2.51
CA LEU A 70 21.54 -12.59 -2.35
C LEU A 70 20.18 -13.21 -1.96
N ALA A 71 19.85 -14.37 -2.51
CA ALA A 71 18.63 -15.06 -2.13
C ALA A 71 18.66 -15.63 -0.71
N GLY A 72 19.84 -15.91 -0.16
CA GLY A 72 20.02 -16.33 1.22
C GLY A 72 20.00 -15.16 2.19
N VAL A 73 20.59 -14.02 1.82
CA VAL A 73 20.73 -12.84 2.67
C VAL A 73 19.50 -11.93 2.64
N GLY A 74 18.84 -11.80 1.49
CA GLY A 74 17.74 -10.85 1.31
C GLY A 74 16.61 -10.92 2.36
N PRO A 75 16.18 -12.11 2.81
CA PRO A 75 15.10 -12.22 3.79
C PRO A 75 15.56 -12.32 5.26
N VAL A 76 16.85 -12.16 5.58
CA VAL A 76 17.35 -12.36 6.95
C VAL A 76 17.65 -11.04 7.66
N PRO A 77 17.37 -10.97 8.99
CA PRO A 77 17.57 -9.73 9.75
C PRO A 77 19.03 -9.50 10.19
N ALA A 78 19.87 -10.53 10.19
CA ALA A 78 21.23 -10.46 10.71
C ALA A 78 22.22 -11.32 9.92
N VAL A 79 23.50 -10.94 9.97
CA VAL A 79 24.59 -11.59 9.25
C VAL A 79 25.76 -11.90 10.16
N LEU A 80 26.31 -13.10 10.02
CA LEU A 80 27.61 -13.51 10.52
C LEU A 80 28.64 -13.30 9.43
N PHE A 81 29.41 -12.21 9.50
CA PHE A 81 30.45 -11.91 8.54
C PHE A 81 31.74 -12.63 8.91
N VAL A 82 32.36 -13.35 7.96
CA VAL A 82 33.50 -14.23 8.21
C VAL A 82 34.71 -13.76 7.44
N VAL A 83 35.81 -13.53 8.15
CA VAL A 83 37.11 -13.13 7.60
C VAL A 83 38.17 -14.05 8.19
N ALA A 84 39.10 -14.54 7.36
CA ALA A 84 40.21 -15.36 7.84
C ALA A 84 41.35 -14.49 8.39
N ALA A 85 41.99 -14.89 9.49
CA ALA A 85 43.05 -14.14 10.13
C ALA A 85 44.31 -14.03 9.28
N ASP A 86 44.63 -15.11 8.51
CA ASP A 86 45.82 -15.23 7.66
C ASP A 86 45.69 -14.53 6.31
N GLU A 87 44.46 -14.35 5.79
CA GLU A 87 44.21 -13.71 4.46
C GLU A 87 43.67 -12.29 4.59
N GLY A 88 42.98 -11.98 5.69
CA GLY A 88 42.41 -10.65 5.92
C GLY A 88 41.22 -10.31 4.99
N TRP A 89 41.12 -9.04 4.62
CA TRP A 89 40.01 -8.54 3.80
C TRP A 89 40.26 -8.80 2.30
N MET A 90 39.37 -9.53 1.65
CA MET A 90 39.51 -10.00 0.28
C MET A 90 38.46 -9.36 -0.66
N PRO A 91 38.64 -9.39 -2.00
CA PRO A 91 37.74 -8.74 -2.94
C PRO A 91 36.28 -9.18 -2.82
N GLN A 92 36.01 -10.47 -2.59
CA GLN A 92 34.64 -10.97 -2.41
C GLN A 92 34.05 -10.57 -1.03
N SER A 93 34.90 -10.27 -0.02
CA SER A 93 34.42 -9.65 1.20
C SER A 93 33.85 -8.26 0.93
N GLU A 94 34.50 -7.48 0.05
CA GLU A 94 34.00 -6.17 -0.37
C GLU A 94 32.67 -6.29 -1.13
N GLU A 95 32.56 -7.24 -2.07
CA GLU A 95 31.33 -7.45 -2.84
C GLU A 95 30.15 -7.86 -1.94
N HIS A 96 30.40 -8.73 -0.96
CA HIS A 96 29.41 -9.09 0.04
C HIS A 96 29.04 -7.88 0.92
N LEU A 97 29.99 -7.04 1.30
CA LEU A 97 29.71 -5.82 2.06
C LEU A 97 28.79 -4.86 1.27
N LEU A 98 29.12 -4.59 -0.01
CA LEU A 98 28.30 -3.75 -0.89
C LEU A 98 26.87 -4.31 -1.03
N ALA A 99 26.72 -5.62 -1.10
CA ALA A 99 25.41 -6.27 -1.15
C ALA A 99 24.62 -6.10 0.15
N LEU A 100 25.27 -6.24 1.30
CA LEU A 100 24.66 -6.04 2.62
C LEU A 100 24.25 -4.58 2.85
N GLU A 101 25.10 -3.65 2.45
CA GLU A 101 24.83 -2.21 2.47
C GLU A 101 23.62 -1.88 1.58
N ALA A 102 23.61 -2.39 0.33
CA ALA A 102 22.49 -2.22 -0.61
C ALA A 102 21.17 -2.77 -0.07
N LEU A 103 21.20 -3.90 0.63
CA LEU A 103 20.04 -4.52 1.27
C LEU A 103 19.68 -3.88 2.61
N GLY A 104 20.47 -2.93 3.11
CA GLY A 104 20.22 -2.23 4.36
C GLY A 104 20.36 -3.10 5.59
N VAL A 105 21.17 -4.17 5.55
CA VAL A 105 21.44 -5.02 6.71
C VAL A 105 22.18 -4.22 7.75
N ARG A 106 21.70 -4.24 9.01
CA ARG A 106 22.28 -3.46 10.12
C ARG A 106 22.90 -4.34 11.18
N HIS A 107 22.32 -5.50 11.43
CA HIS A 107 22.79 -6.40 12.48
C HIS A 107 23.87 -7.33 11.95
N CYS A 108 25.10 -7.18 12.45
CA CYS A 108 26.25 -7.90 11.95
C CYS A 108 27.14 -8.30 13.14
N LEU A 109 27.58 -9.57 13.14
CA LEU A 109 28.61 -10.11 14.01
C LEU A 109 29.78 -10.54 13.13
N LEU A 110 31.01 -10.15 13.48
CA LEU A 110 32.23 -10.53 12.77
C LEU A 110 32.87 -11.75 13.43
N ALA A 111 33.07 -12.82 12.67
CA ALA A 111 33.90 -13.96 13.07
C ALA A 111 35.24 -13.91 12.32
N VAL A 112 36.34 -13.83 13.05
CA VAL A 112 37.70 -13.92 12.48
C VAL A 112 38.17 -15.35 12.64
N THR A 113 38.13 -16.11 11.56
CA THR A 113 38.48 -17.53 11.52
C THR A 113 39.98 -17.77 11.43
N ARG A 114 40.41 -19.02 11.55
CA ARG A 114 41.81 -19.44 11.47
C ARG A 114 42.72 -18.69 12.48
N SER A 115 42.18 -18.39 13.67
CA SER A 115 42.93 -17.77 14.76
C SER A 115 44.02 -18.67 15.31
N ASP A 116 44.05 -19.94 14.94
CA ASP A 116 45.12 -20.91 15.22
C ASP A 116 46.29 -20.81 14.23
N LEU A 117 46.14 -20.08 13.09
CA LEU A 117 47.18 -19.95 12.08
C LEU A 117 47.85 -18.59 12.07
N ALA A 118 47.17 -17.51 12.45
CA ALA A 118 47.67 -16.15 12.46
C ALA A 118 47.01 -15.31 13.54
N ASP A 119 47.63 -14.19 13.92
CA ASP A 119 47.05 -13.18 14.81
C ASP A 119 45.74 -12.61 14.21
N PRO A 120 44.61 -12.75 14.89
CA PRO A 120 43.35 -12.24 14.37
C PRO A 120 43.18 -10.71 14.43
N ALA A 121 44.00 -10.01 15.24
CA ALA A 121 43.80 -8.59 15.54
C ALA A 121 43.85 -7.67 14.29
N PRO A 122 44.82 -7.79 13.34
CA PRO A 122 44.87 -6.93 12.17
C PRO A 122 43.65 -7.13 11.25
N ALA A 123 43.23 -8.39 11.04
CA ALA A 123 42.07 -8.73 10.24
C ALA A 123 40.77 -8.21 10.87
N ALA A 124 40.64 -8.34 12.20
CA ALA A 124 39.50 -7.84 12.95
C ALA A 124 39.38 -6.30 12.87
N GLU A 125 40.48 -5.58 13.05
CA GLU A 125 40.50 -4.12 13.00
C GLU A 125 40.07 -3.59 11.63
N LEU A 126 40.66 -4.08 10.56
CA LEU A 126 40.33 -3.69 9.19
C LEU A 126 38.87 -4.03 8.85
N ALA A 127 38.39 -5.24 9.20
CA ALA A 127 37.03 -5.65 8.92
C ALA A 127 36.00 -4.82 9.70
N ARG A 128 36.25 -4.52 10.99
CA ARG A 128 35.40 -3.62 11.80
C ARG A 128 35.30 -2.23 11.16
N ALA A 129 36.41 -1.67 10.73
CA ALA A 129 36.44 -0.35 10.09
C ALA A 129 35.58 -0.34 8.80
N ARG A 130 35.72 -1.36 7.95
CA ARG A 130 34.94 -1.49 6.71
C ARG A 130 33.45 -1.69 6.95
N LEU A 131 33.10 -2.63 7.81
CA LEU A 131 31.69 -2.93 8.18
C LEU A 131 31.03 -1.72 8.86
N GLY A 132 31.75 -1.04 9.77
CA GLY A 132 31.26 0.16 10.45
C GLY A 132 31.04 1.34 9.50
N ALA A 133 31.95 1.56 8.55
CA ALA A 133 31.81 2.59 7.52
C ALA A 133 30.57 2.39 6.62
N ALA A 134 30.19 1.14 6.36
CA ALA A 134 28.98 0.78 5.66
C ALA A 134 27.71 0.76 6.56
N GLY A 135 27.84 1.17 7.83
CA GLY A 135 26.73 1.28 8.77
C GLY A 135 26.24 -0.05 9.35
N LEU A 136 27.03 -1.13 9.23
CA LEU A 136 26.74 -2.38 9.92
C LEU A 136 27.22 -2.30 11.37
N GLY A 137 26.50 -2.95 12.30
CA GLY A 137 26.82 -2.93 13.73
C GLY A 137 26.29 -1.73 14.50
N ALA A 138 25.62 -0.78 13.86
CA ALA A 138 24.92 0.32 14.53
C ALA A 138 23.61 -0.19 15.16
N GLY A 139 23.70 -0.93 16.26
CA GLY A 139 22.55 -1.32 17.06
C GLY A 139 21.95 -0.11 17.77
N ARG A 140 20.58 -0.03 17.78
CA ARG A 140 19.69 0.91 18.47
C ARG A 140 19.58 2.33 17.86
N VAL A 141 18.81 2.44 16.78
CA VAL A 141 17.87 3.56 16.68
C VAL A 141 16.51 3.01 17.09
N ALA A 142 16.04 3.39 18.26
CA ALA A 142 14.66 3.17 18.69
C ALA A 142 13.74 3.97 17.75
N THR A 143 13.27 3.33 16.69
CA THR A 143 12.13 3.82 15.91
C THR A 143 10.91 3.14 16.49
N GLY A 144 10.03 3.95 17.03
CA GLY A 144 8.71 3.55 17.47
C GLY A 144 7.97 2.75 16.41
N GLY A 145 7.23 1.76 16.89
CA GLY A 145 6.39 0.77 16.27
C GLY A 145 5.94 1.04 14.84
N GLY A 146 6.33 0.16 13.94
CA GLY A 146 5.80 0.06 12.58
C GLY A 146 6.04 -1.35 12.06
N THR A 147 4.98 -2.01 11.69
CA THR A 147 4.83 -3.35 11.16
C THR A 147 5.87 -3.75 10.11
N GLY A 148 6.62 -4.80 10.37
CA GLY A 148 7.10 -5.85 9.45
C GLY A 148 7.86 -5.51 8.15
N GLY A 149 8.32 -4.27 7.94
CA GLY A 149 9.23 -3.94 6.85
C GLY A 149 10.65 -3.78 7.40
N VAL A 150 11.63 -4.42 6.81
CA VAL A 150 13.05 -4.18 7.07
C VAL A 150 13.35 -2.72 6.68
N GLY A 151 13.24 -1.80 7.63
CA GLY A 151 13.38 -0.37 7.43
C GLY A 151 14.81 0.00 7.07
N VAL A 152 15.03 0.50 5.88
CA VAL A 152 16.28 1.14 5.47
C VAL A 152 16.24 2.62 5.85
N GLY A 153 16.77 2.93 7.00
CA GLY A 153 17.09 4.29 7.40
C GLY A 153 18.56 4.58 7.14
N GLY A 154 18.92 5.04 5.95
CA GLY A 154 20.25 5.54 5.64
C GLY A 154 20.28 7.05 5.80
N GLY A 155 20.66 7.57 6.95
CA GLY A 155 21.02 8.97 7.12
C GLY A 155 22.47 9.08 7.57
N VAL A 156 23.34 9.61 6.73
CA VAL A 156 24.65 10.10 7.14
C VAL A 156 24.42 11.40 7.90
N GLY A 157 24.34 11.30 9.24
CA GLY A 157 24.35 12.43 10.13
C GLY A 157 25.35 12.12 11.22
N ALA A 158 26.61 12.51 11.04
CA ALA A 158 27.57 12.54 12.10
C ALA A 158 27.15 13.57 13.15
N THR A 159 26.91 13.13 14.38
CA THR A 159 27.45 13.70 15.63
C THR A 159 26.76 13.02 16.81
N GLY A 160 27.59 12.48 17.72
CA GLY A 160 27.20 12.29 19.12
C GLY A 160 27.14 10.85 19.62
N GLY A 161 28.26 10.32 20.05
CA GLY A 161 28.46 9.60 21.28
C GLY A 161 27.64 8.33 21.56
N GLY A 162 28.13 7.18 21.10
CA GLY A 162 27.74 5.87 21.59
C GLY A 162 28.42 4.81 20.72
N ALA A 163 29.63 4.35 21.12
CA ALA A 163 30.43 3.40 20.37
C ALA A 163 29.81 1.99 20.39
N GLY A 164 28.83 1.76 19.50
CA GLY A 164 28.37 0.44 19.09
C GLY A 164 29.11 -0.02 17.84
N GLY A 165 30.41 -0.32 17.94
CA GLY A 165 31.15 -0.93 16.84
C GLY A 165 30.73 -2.36 16.61
N VAL A 166 31.00 -2.92 15.40
CA VAL A 166 30.76 -4.32 15.07
C VAL A 166 31.51 -5.21 16.04
N GLU A 167 30.78 -6.05 16.79
CA GLU A 167 31.37 -7.05 17.68
C GLU A 167 32.14 -8.07 16.85
N ALA A 168 33.40 -8.41 17.27
CA ALA A 168 34.21 -9.38 16.56
C ALA A 168 34.73 -10.44 17.57
N VAL A 169 34.66 -11.69 17.11
CA VAL A 169 35.12 -12.86 17.87
C VAL A 169 36.14 -13.62 17.03
N ALA A 170 37.31 -13.86 17.62
CA ALA A 170 38.35 -14.70 17.04
C ALA A 170 38.05 -16.18 17.26
N VAL A 171 38.06 -16.99 16.21
CA VAL A 171 37.64 -18.39 16.27
C VAL A 171 38.52 -19.30 15.42
N SER A 172 38.65 -20.56 15.87
CA SER A 172 39.14 -21.65 15.03
C SER A 172 38.10 -22.74 14.91
N GLY A 173 37.53 -22.93 13.70
CA GLY A 173 36.62 -24.03 13.42
C GLY A 173 37.27 -25.43 13.50
N ARG A 174 38.61 -25.48 13.49
CA ARG A 174 39.37 -26.71 13.60
C ARG A 174 39.65 -27.12 15.04
N THR A 175 40.10 -26.17 15.87
CA THR A 175 40.47 -26.44 17.26
C THR A 175 39.34 -26.26 18.25
N GLY A 176 38.28 -25.57 17.88
CA GLY A 176 37.16 -25.20 18.72
C GLY A 176 37.40 -23.92 19.55
N GLN A 177 38.58 -23.31 19.44
CA GLN A 177 38.91 -22.07 20.14
C GLN A 177 37.91 -20.95 19.76
N GLY A 178 37.41 -20.21 20.78
CA GLY A 178 36.48 -19.05 20.58
C GLY A 178 35.04 -19.43 20.25
N LEU A 179 34.66 -20.70 20.01
CA LEU A 179 33.32 -21.09 19.66
C LEU A 179 32.26 -20.77 20.72
N GLU A 180 32.59 -20.93 22.01
CA GLU A 180 31.69 -20.61 23.12
C GLU A 180 31.49 -19.08 23.28
N GLU A 181 32.51 -18.31 22.99
CA GLU A 181 32.41 -16.84 22.94
C GLU A 181 31.54 -16.41 21.77
N LEU A 182 31.72 -17.03 20.60
CA LEU A 182 30.90 -16.79 19.43
C LEU A 182 29.42 -17.16 19.67
N ARG A 183 29.11 -18.26 20.36
CA ARG A 183 27.74 -18.61 20.75
C ARG A 183 27.10 -17.53 21.65
N ARG A 184 27.86 -17.00 22.62
CA ARG A 184 27.39 -15.91 23.49
C ARG A 184 27.21 -14.60 22.72
N ALA A 185 28.07 -14.30 21.74
CA ALA A 185 27.94 -13.13 20.89
C ALA A 185 26.73 -13.25 19.95
N LEU A 186 26.47 -14.43 19.39
CA LEU A 186 25.26 -14.73 18.62
C LEU A 186 24.00 -14.60 19.48
N ASP A 187 24.04 -15.02 20.73
CA ASP A 187 22.93 -14.91 21.67
C ASP A 187 22.58 -13.44 21.95
N ARG A 188 23.58 -12.58 22.14
CA ARG A 188 23.39 -11.11 22.24
C ARG A 188 22.82 -10.55 20.95
N LEU A 189 23.40 -10.89 19.80
CA LEU A 189 22.95 -10.43 18.50
C LEU A 189 21.45 -10.73 18.26
N VAL A 190 21.03 -11.97 18.51
CA VAL A 190 19.63 -12.36 18.29
C VAL A 190 18.67 -11.76 19.31
N GLY A 191 19.16 -11.50 20.54
CA GLY A 191 18.40 -10.81 21.57
C GLY A 191 18.07 -9.35 21.23
N ASP A 192 18.93 -8.70 20.44
CA ASP A 192 18.74 -7.31 19.98
C ASP A 192 17.89 -7.20 18.70
N LEU A 193 17.53 -8.32 18.06
CA LEU A 193 16.73 -8.28 16.85
C LEU A 193 15.26 -7.90 17.15
N PRO A 194 14.63 -7.10 16.30
CA PRO A 194 13.21 -6.80 16.45
C PRO A 194 12.37 -8.08 16.34
N ARG A 195 11.38 -8.19 17.19
CA ARG A 195 10.44 -9.33 17.12
C ARG A 195 9.55 -9.18 15.91
N PRO A 196 9.44 -10.21 15.06
CA PRO A 196 8.55 -10.19 13.91
C PRO A 196 7.08 -10.18 14.37
N ASP A 197 6.23 -9.47 13.62
CA ASP A 197 4.79 -9.51 13.85
C ASP A 197 4.20 -10.83 13.31
N PRO A 198 3.62 -11.70 14.17
CA PRO A 198 3.00 -12.94 13.74
C PRO A 198 1.69 -12.74 12.96
N ALA A 199 1.06 -11.56 13.05
CA ALA A 199 -0.16 -11.21 12.34
C ALA A 199 0.10 -10.53 10.98
N ALA A 200 1.36 -10.24 10.66
CA ALA A 200 1.72 -9.61 9.39
C ALA A 200 1.32 -10.50 8.18
N ALA A 201 1.04 -9.87 7.05
CA ALA A 201 0.80 -10.58 5.80
C ALA A 201 2.02 -11.41 5.41
N VAL A 202 1.81 -12.69 5.14
CA VAL A 202 2.87 -13.63 4.75
C VAL A 202 3.45 -13.26 3.39
N ARG A 203 4.80 -13.25 3.28
CA ARG A 203 5.55 -13.32 2.02
C ARG A 203 6.74 -14.25 2.22
N LEU A 204 6.62 -15.46 1.70
CA LEU A 204 7.68 -16.46 1.70
C LEU A 204 8.31 -16.53 0.31
N TRP A 205 9.50 -15.95 0.14
CA TRP A 205 10.27 -16.07 -1.08
C TRP A 205 10.84 -17.50 -1.21
N ILE A 206 10.54 -18.16 -2.34
CA ILE A 206 10.97 -19.53 -2.63
C ILE A 206 12.41 -19.48 -3.10
N ASP A 207 13.28 -20.11 -2.35
CA ASP A 207 14.70 -20.29 -2.72
C ASP A 207 14.96 -21.67 -3.31
N ARG A 208 14.14 -22.66 -2.99
CA ARG A 208 14.20 -24.02 -3.55
C ARG A 208 12.80 -24.61 -3.67
N ALA A 209 12.56 -25.38 -4.74
CA ALA A 209 11.36 -26.15 -4.93
C ALA A 209 11.71 -27.53 -5.52
N PHE A 210 11.03 -28.56 -5.06
CA PHE A 210 11.24 -29.93 -5.53
C PHE A 210 9.97 -30.79 -5.33
N THR A 211 9.89 -31.90 -6.04
CA THR A 211 8.79 -32.83 -5.90
C THR A 211 9.23 -34.02 -5.06
N VAL A 212 8.43 -34.37 -4.05
CA VAL A 212 8.64 -35.55 -3.22
C VAL A 212 7.64 -36.63 -3.68
N PRO A 213 8.10 -37.82 -4.08
CA PRO A 213 7.22 -38.92 -4.46
C PRO A 213 6.18 -39.19 -3.36
N GLY A 214 4.90 -39.24 -3.73
CA GLY A 214 3.78 -39.46 -2.80
C GLY A 214 3.33 -38.24 -1.99
N SER A 215 4.19 -37.24 -1.79
CA SER A 215 3.87 -36.02 -1.01
C SER A 215 3.54 -34.79 -1.86
N GLY A 216 3.99 -34.73 -3.12
CA GLY A 216 3.75 -33.60 -4.02
C GLY A 216 4.87 -32.54 -4.00
N THR A 217 4.54 -31.30 -4.28
CA THR A 217 5.50 -30.19 -4.38
C THR A 217 5.84 -29.63 -3.00
N VAL A 218 7.13 -29.56 -2.70
CA VAL A 218 7.66 -28.89 -1.50
C VAL A 218 8.48 -27.67 -1.93
N VAL A 219 8.20 -26.55 -1.32
CA VAL A 219 8.97 -25.31 -1.48
C VAL A 219 9.62 -24.93 -0.16
N THR A 220 10.80 -24.32 -0.22
CA THR A 220 11.49 -23.83 0.96
C THR A 220 11.76 -22.34 0.85
N GLY A 221 11.81 -21.66 2.01
CA GLY A 221 12.11 -20.25 2.10
C GLY A 221 12.30 -19.80 3.55
N THR A 222 12.76 -18.57 3.72
CA THR A 222 12.77 -17.89 5.01
C THR A 222 11.51 -17.05 5.13
N LEU A 223 10.70 -17.31 6.16
CA LEU A 223 9.52 -16.53 6.52
C LEU A 223 9.98 -15.39 7.44
N PRO A 224 9.99 -14.12 6.99
CA PRO A 224 10.50 -13.01 7.80
C PRO A 224 9.49 -12.53 8.86
N ALA A 225 8.19 -12.63 8.59
CA ALA A 225 7.09 -12.24 9.48
C ALA A 225 5.80 -12.97 9.08
N GLY A 226 4.74 -12.81 9.87
CA GLY A 226 3.47 -13.50 9.66
C GLY A 226 3.49 -14.94 10.16
N THR A 227 2.39 -15.63 9.99
CA THR A 227 2.21 -17.03 10.39
C THR A 227 1.63 -17.83 9.22
N ILE A 228 2.19 -19.00 8.97
CA ILE A 228 1.65 -19.98 8.00
C ILE A 228 1.18 -21.20 8.80
N ALA A 229 -0.04 -21.63 8.56
CA ALA A 229 -0.62 -22.84 9.16
C ALA A 229 -0.97 -23.90 8.10
N VAL A 230 -1.03 -25.15 8.53
CA VAL A 230 -1.55 -26.23 7.69
C VAL A 230 -3.02 -25.98 7.39
N GLY A 231 -3.38 -26.05 6.12
CA GLY A 231 -4.73 -25.75 5.64
C GLY A 231 -4.91 -24.34 5.08
N ASP A 232 -3.96 -23.42 5.32
CA ASP A 232 -4.02 -22.07 4.76
C ASP A 232 -4.07 -22.08 3.24
N GLU A 233 -4.76 -21.09 2.70
CA GLU A 233 -4.74 -20.74 1.29
C GLU A 233 -3.88 -19.51 1.07
N LEU A 234 -2.80 -19.69 0.33
CA LEU A 234 -1.87 -18.61 -0.06
C LEU A 234 -1.93 -18.44 -1.58
N LEU A 235 -1.41 -17.33 -2.08
CA LEU A 235 -1.25 -17.12 -3.52
C LEU A 235 0.19 -17.41 -3.95
N LEU A 236 0.33 -18.10 -5.08
CA LEU A 236 1.56 -18.29 -5.82
C LEU A 236 1.36 -17.73 -7.23
N ASP A 237 2.04 -16.65 -7.60
CA ASP A 237 1.85 -15.96 -8.88
C ASP A 237 0.39 -15.56 -9.18
N GLY A 238 -0.38 -15.23 -8.13
CA GLY A 238 -1.80 -14.89 -8.22
C GLY A 238 -2.76 -16.07 -8.18
N GLU A 239 -2.26 -17.32 -8.25
CA GLU A 239 -3.08 -18.52 -8.18
C GLU A 239 -3.17 -19.06 -6.75
N PRO A 240 -4.36 -19.43 -6.25
CA PRO A 240 -4.52 -19.97 -4.91
C PRO A 240 -3.87 -21.36 -4.80
N VAL A 241 -3.09 -21.54 -3.74
CA VAL A 241 -2.46 -22.81 -3.39
C VAL A 241 -2.69 -23.12 -1.92
N ARG A 242 -3.01 -24.39 -1.62
CA ARG A 242 -3.28 -24.84 -0.26
C ARG A 242 -2.06 -25.48 0.37
N VAL A 243 -1.76 -25.08 1.60
CA VAL A 243 -0.73 -25.67 2.46
C VAL A 243 -1.20 -27.04 2.97
N ARG A 244 -0.46 -28.10 2.67
CA ARG A 244 -0.78 -29.48 3.09
C ARG A 244 -0.04 -29.90 4.35
N ALA A 245 1.22 -29.50 4.45
CA ALA A 245 2.09 -29.80 5.58
C ALA A 245 3.18 -28.74 5.70
N LEU A 246 3.71 -28.58 6.89
CA LEU A 246 4.80 -27.66 7.22
C LEU A 246 5.89 -28.42 7.97
N GLU A 247 7.13 -28.05 7.69
CA GLU A 247 8.29 -28.47 8.48
C GLU A 247 9.17 -27.25 8.76
N SER A 248 9.67 -27.15 9.98
CA SER A 248 10.70 -26.20 10.36
C SER A 248 11.80 -26.93 11.12
N LEU A 249 13.06 -26.71 10.74
CA LEU A 249 14.22 -27.42 11.32
C LEU A 249 14.12 -28.96 11.21
N LYS A 250 13.51 -29.48 10.13
CA LYS A 250 13.19 -30.90 9.89
C LYS A 250 12.16 -31.51 10.86
N GLU A 251 11.45 -30.70 11.63
CA GLU A 251 10.37 -31.11 12.51
C GLU A 251 9.02 -30.74 11.89
N PRO A 252 8.06 -31.67 11.75
CA PRO A 252 6.71 -31.35 11.33
C PRO A 252 6.02 -30.41 12.33
N CYS A 253 5.27 -29.45 11.82
CA CYS A 253 4.56 -28.49 12.66
C CYS A 253 3.20 -28.11 12.06
N ALA A 254 2.24 -27.75 12.91
CA ALA A 254 0.91 -27.32 12.49
C ALA A 254 0.91 -25.86 12.00
N ALA A 255 1.77 -25.02 12.56
CA ALA A 255 1.92 -23.63 12.19
C ALA A 255 3.37 -23.16 12.44
N VAL A 256 3.81 -22.15 11.67
CA VAL A 256 5.13 -21.53 11.83
C VAL A 256 4.97 -20.03 11.73
N SER A 257 5.53 -19.31 12.73
CA SER A 257 5.62 -17.84 12.71
C SER A 257 7.06 -17.40 12.38
N GLY A 258 7.20 -16.27 11.67
CA GLY A 258 8.51 -15.67 11.36
C GLY A 258 9.24 -15.14 12.62
N VAL A 259 10.56 -15.02 12.63
CA VAL A 259 11.52 -15.39 11.59
C VAL A 259 11.77 -16.89 11.64
N ALA A 260 11.53 -17.58 10.53
CA ALA A 260 11.69 -19.03 10.52
C ALA A 260 12.15 -19.55 9.14
N ARG A 261 12.93 -20.63 9.16
CA ARG A 261 13.21 -21.42 7.98
C ARG A 261 12.13 -22.48 7.82
N VAL A 262 11.39 -22.45 6.69
CA VAL A 262 10.20 -23.27 6.50
C VAL A 262 10.28 -24.07 5.21
N ALA A 263 9.86 -25.35 5.28
CA ALA A 263 9.49 -26.14 4.13
C ALA A 263 7.95 -26.27 4.10
N VAL A 264 7.35 -25.89 2.98
CA VAL A 264 5.90 -25.88 2.78
C VAL A 264 5.53 -26.89 1.71
N ASN A 265 4.75 -27.88 2.08
CA ASN A 265 4.17 -28.83 1.13
C ASN A 265 2.88 -28.25 0.56
N LEU A 266 2.83 -28.12 -0.76
CA LEU A 266 1.72 -27.50 -1.49
C LEU A 266 0.90 -28.54 -2.25
N ARG A 267 -0.41 -28.30 -2.33
CA ARG A 267 -1.28 -29.09 -3.21
C ARG A 267 -1.10 -28.65 -4.68
N ARG A 268 0.06 -28.98 -5.25
CA ARG A 268 0.42 -28.64 -6.64
C ARG A 268 1.24 -29.78 -7.24
N ARG A 269 1.14 -29.97 -8.57
CA ARG A 269 1.88 -31.05 -9.28
C ARG A 269 3.27 -30.61 -9.72
N GLU A 270 3.40 -29.36 -10.17
CA GLU A 270 4.67 -28.83 -10.70
C GLU A 270 5.35 -27.91 -9.69
N PRO A 271 6.65 -28.08 -9.43
CA PRO A 271 7.40 -27.20 -8.57
C PRO A 271 7.53 -25.80 -9.22
N PRO A 272 7.31 -24.72 -8.47
CA PRO A 272 7.56 -23.37 -8.96
C PRO A 272 9.07 -23.12 -9.11
N GLY A 273 9.43 -22.21 -10.01
CA GLY A 273 10.81 -21.75 -10.12
C GLY A 273 11.25 -20.96 -8.88
N ARG A 274 12.57 -20.91 -8.65
CA ARG A 274 13.19 -20.02 -7.66
C ARG A 274 12.79 -18.56 -7.92
N GLY A 275 12.66 -17.75 -6.87
CA GLY A 275 12.31 -16.33 -6.98
C GLY A 275 10.81 -16.06 -7.17
N ARG A 276 9.97 -17.08 -6.98
CA ARG A 276 8.53 -16.90 -6.77
C ARG A 276 8.26 -16.71 -5.29
N ALA A 277 7.07 -16.23 -4.93
CA ALA A 277 6.70 -16.03 -3.54
C ALA A 277 5.32 -16.61 -3.23
N LEU A 278 5.19 -17.23 -2.06
CA LEU A 278 3.90 -17.51 -1.44
C LEU A 278 3.47 -16.28 -0.63
N VAL A 279 2.26 -15.78 -0.86
CA VAL A 279 1.78 -14.56 -0.19
C VAL A 279 0.34 -14.72 0.32
N THR A 280 0.02 -13.99 1.39
CA THR A 280 -1.35 -13.84 1.87
C THR A 280 -2.23 -13.17 0.81
N PRO A 281 -3.43 -13.73 0.49
CA PRO A 281 -4.38 -13.09 -0.42
C PRO A 281 -4.72 -11.65 0.03
N GLY A 282 -4.66 -10.69 -0.90
CA GLY A 282 -4.96 -9.28 -0.61
C GLY A 282 -3.93 -8.55 0.25
N GLY A 283 -2.90 -9.23 0.74
CA GLY A 283 -1.86 -8.64 1.59
C GLY A 283 -0.69 -8.01 0.82
N TRP A 284 -0.63 -8.16 -0.50
CA TRP A 284 0.52 -7.73 -1.32
C TRP A 284 0.09 -7.16 -2.65
N THR A 285 0.83 -6.15 -3.11
CA THR A 285 0.66 -5.59 -4.46
C THR A 285 1.58 -6.30 -5.44
N TYR A 286 1.01 -7.03 -6.40
CA TYR A 286 1.76 -7.58 -7.54
C TYR A 286 1.94 -6.49 -8.59
N THR A 287 3.17 -6.06 -8.82
CA THR A 287 3.48 -4.98 -9.77
C THR A 287 4.76 -5.25 -10.56
N ASP A 288 4.78 -4.79 -11.80
CA ASP A 288 5.96 -4.75 -12.68
C ASP A 288 6.48 -3.31 -12.88
N LEU A 289 5.85 -2.32 -12.23
CA LEU A 289 6.22 -0.91 -12.36
C LEU A 289 6.26 -0.26 -10.98
N VAL A 290 7.43 0.26 -10.59
CA VAL A 290 7.63 0.91 -9.29
C VAL A 290 8.44 2.18 -9.42
N ASP A 291 8.17 3.15 -8.55
CA ASP A 291 9.07 4.27 -8.31
C ASP A 291 9.91 3.96 -7.06
N VAL A 292 11.22 4.13 -7.15
CA VAL A 292 12.16 3.83 -6.08
C VAL A 292 13.08 5.01 -5.80
N ARG A 293 13.57 5.09 -4.56
CA ARG A 293 14.70 5.94 -4.19
C ARG A 293 15.95 5.10 -4.17
N VAL A 294 16.94 5.49 -4.97
CA VAL A 294 18.22 4.80 -5.09
C VAL A 294 19.20 5.31 -4.03
N ALA A 295 19.86 4.38 -3.35
CA ALA A 295 20.97 4.62 -2.43
C ALA A 295 22.22 3.98 -3.04
N PRO A 296 23.18 4.79 -3.57
CA PRO A 296 24.45 4.28 -4.06
C PRO A 296 25.22 3.57 -2.95
N VAL A 297 26.02 2.55 -3.29
CA VAL A 297 26.84 1.81 -2.33
C VAL A 297 28.33 2.07 -2.59
N GLY A 298 29.14 2.03 -1.56
CA GLY A 298 30.61 2.08 -1.61
C GLY A 298 31.24 3.44 -1.91
N ALA A 299 30.54 4.42 -2.47
CA ALA A 299 31.07 5.76 -2.70
C ALA A 299 29.99 6.83 -2.47
N PRO A 300 30.21 7.82 -1.60
CA PRO A 300 29.28 8.94 -1.43
C PRO A 300 29.19 9.76 -2.73
N GLY A 301 27.98 10.06 -3.20
CA GLY A 301 27.74 11.02 -4.28
C GLY A 301 27.51 10.45 -5.69
N GLN A 302 27.36 9.14 -5.88
CA GLN A 302 26.87 8.61 -7.16
C GLN A 302 25.40 9.00 -7.37
N GLU A 303 25.11 9.75 -8.43
CA GLU A 303 23.74 10.10 -8.81
C GLU A 303 23.03 8.92 -9.50
N ALA A 304 21.70 8.85 -9.36
CA ALA A 304 20.86 7.87 -10.04
C ALA A 304 20.99 7.91 -11.59
N ALA A 305 21.51 9.01 -12.13
CA ALA A 305 21.80 9.16 -13.55
C ALA A 305 22.90 8.21 -14.08
N ALA A 306 23.75 7.68 -13.20
CA ALA A 306 24.82 6.73 -13.54
C ALA A 306 24.33 5.28 -13.68
N LEU A 307 23.07 4.98 -13.36
CA LEU A 307 22.52 3.64 -13.52
C LEU A 307 22.35 3.26 -15.00
N PRO A 308 22.76 2.05 -15.41
CA PRO A 308 22.50 1.57 -16.75
C PRO A 308 20.98 1.41 -16.99
N ARG A 309 20.53 1.63 -18.22
CA ARG A 309 19.10 1.48 -18.56
C ARG A 309 18.59 0.06 -18.28
N ARG A 310 19.39 -0.95 -18.55
CA ARG A 310 19.05 -2.36 -18.28
C ARG A 310 19.87 -2.83 -17.09
N LEU A 311 19.19 -3.47 -16.16
CA LEU A 311 19.81 -3.96 -14.93
C LEU A 311 19.04 -5.22 -14.43
N THR A 312 19.62 -5.90 -13.46
CA THR A 312 18.94 -6.96 -12.72
C THR A 312 18.50 -6.41 -11.38
N VAL A 313 17.22 -6.60 -11.06
CA VAL A 313 16.64 -6.23 -9.77
C VAL A 313 16.53 -7.48 -8.92
N HIS A 314 17.16 -7.46 -7.74
CA HIS A 314 17.05 -8.53 -6.75
C HIS A 314 16.10 -8.10 -5.63
N VAL A 315 15.17 -8.99 -5.27
CA VAL A 315 14.27 -8.84 -4.12
C VAL A 315 13.96 -10.22 -3.52
N GLY A 316 14.27 -10.40 -2.24
CA GLY A 316 14.23 -11.73 -1.63
C GLY A 316 15.05 -12.74 -2.43
N SER A 317 14.46 -13.86 -2.85
CA SER A 317 15.14 -14.85 -3.70
C SER A 317 14.98 -14.58 -5.21
N ALA A 318 14.24 -13.54 -5.60
CA ALA A 318 14.00 -13.21 -7.00
C ALA A 318 15.14 -12.38 -7.60
N ALA A 319 15.50 -12.72 -8.83
CA ALA A 319 16.33 -11.92 -9.73
C ALA A 319 15.51 -11.65 -10.99
N VAL A 320 15.15 -10.40 -11.23
CA VAL A 320 14.26 -10.00 -12.33
C VAL A 320 14.96 -8.98 -13.21
N ALA A 321 14.95 -9.20 -14.52
CA ALA A 321 15.43 -8.19 -15.44
C ALA A 321 14.56 -6.92 -15.34
N GLY A 322 15.19 -5.75 -15.38
CA GLY A 322 14.50 -4.48 -15.24
C GLY A 322 15.05 -3.41 -16.17
N GLU A 323 14.21 -2.44 -16.50
CA GLU A 323 14.58 -1.21 -17.16
C GLU A 323 14.48 -0.04 -16.18
N ALA A 324 15.57 0.71 -16.02
CA ALA A 324 15.64 1.88 -15.18
C ALA A 324 15.41 3.15 -16.01
N ARG A 325 14.53 4.02 -15.53
CA ARG A 325 14.30 5.35 -16.07
C ARG A 325 14.48 6.38 -14.94
N PRO A 326 15.56 7.15 -14.93
CA PRO A 326 15.74 8.25 -14.00
C PRO A 326 14.59 9.27 -14.13
N LEU A 327 14.04 9.71 -12.99
CA LEU A 327 13.00 10.74 -12.94
C LEU A 327 13.57 12.10 -12.52
N GLY A 328 14.62 12.10 -11.70
CA GLY A 328 15.33 13.26 -11.16
C GLY A 328 15.88 12.95 -9.77
N GLY A 329 16.94 13.64 -9.34
CA GLY A 329 17.60 13.36 -8.06
C GLY A 329 17.97 11.89 -7.92
N ARG A 330 17.56 11.30 -6.79
CA ARG A 330 17.75 9.86 -6.52
C ARG A 330 16.51 8.99 -6.85
N VAL A 331 15.52 9.56 -7.52
CA VAL A 331 14.29 8.84 -7.85
C VAL A 331 14.37 8.22 -9.23
N VAL A 332 14.10 6.93 -9.29
CA VAL A 332 14.14 6.12 -10.53
C VAL A 332 12.84 5.34 -10.64
N ARG A 333 12.28 5.26 -11.85
CA ARG A 333 11.23 4.32 -12.19
C ARG A 333 11.83 3.04 -12.73
N LEU A 334 11.45 1.92 -12.13
CA LEU A 334 11.84 0.59 -12.59
C LEU A 334 10.63 -0.10 -13.23
N ARG A 335 10.86 -0.65 -14.45
CA ARG A 335 9.94 -1.59 -15.08
C ARG A 335 10.57 -2.96 -15.02
N LEU A 336 9.90 -3.89 -14.37
CA LEU A 336 10.33 -5.27 -14.20
C LEU A 336 9.79 -6.15 -15.33
N ALA A 337 10.53 -7.18 -15.72
CA ALA A 337 10.11 -8.11 -16.78
C ALA A 337 8.91 -8.98 -16.39
N ARG A 338 8.61 -9.09 -15.11
CA ARG A 338 7.42 -9.75 -14.57
C ARG A 338 6.95 -9.07 -13.28
N PRO A 339 5.65 -9.17 -12.93
CA PRO A 339 5.17 -8.71 -11.65
C PRO A 339 5.81 -9.47 -10.47
N VAL A 340 6.05 -8.75 -9.37
CA VAL A 340 6.50 -9.30 -8.10
C VAL A 340 5.69 -8.70 -6.95
N PRO A 341 5.47 -9.43 -5.85
CA PRO A 341 4.73 -8.90 -4.70
C PRO A 341 5.61 -7.94 -3.90
N LEU A 342 5.23 -6.66 -3.87
CA LEU A 342 5.97 -5.59 -3.21
C LEU A 342 5.09 -4.78 -2.28
N HIS A 343 5.73 -4.24 -1.24
CA HIS A 343 5.24 -3.21 -0.36
C HIS A 343 6.01 -1.90 -0.54
N LEU A 344 5.43 -0.80 -0.10
CA LEU A 344 6.16 0.44 0.14
C LEU A 344 7.24 0.18 1.19
N GLY A 345 8.43 0.74 0.99
CA GLY A 345 9.57 0.53 1.88
C GLY A 345 10.37 -0.75 1.60
N ASP A 346 9.92 -1.64 0.71
CA ASP A 346 10.74 -2.80 0.31
C ASP A 346 12.07 -2.37 -0.26
N VAL A 347 13.10 -3.14 0.08
CA VAL A 347 14.47 -2.91 -0.38
C VAL A 347 14.78 -3.81 -1.56
N LEU A 348 15.24 -3.21 -2.62
CA LEU A 348 15.69 -3.86 -3.84
C LEU A 348 17.20 -3.66 -3.97
N LEU A 349 17.90 -4.64 -4.51
CA LEU A 349 19.29 -4.48 -4.91
C LEU A 349 19.37 -4.39 -6.43
N LEU A 350 20.06 -3.37 -6.92
CA LEU A 350 20.26 -3.12 -8.35
C LEU A 350 21.65 -3.58 -8.75
N ARG A 351 21.73 -4.41 -9.78
CA ARG A 351 22.96 -5.03 -10.26
C ARG A 351 23.13 -4.84 -11.76
N ASP A 352 24.37 -4.60 -12.20
CA ASP A 352 24.73 -4.69 -13.61
C ASP A 352 24.63 -6.15 -14.06
N PRO A 353 23.89 -6.48 -15.11
CA PRO A 353 23.79 -7.85 -15.61
C PRO A 353 25.13 -8.38 -16.16
N GLY A 354 26.12 -7.52 -16.37
CA GLY A 354 27.37 -7.86 -17.05
C GLY A 354 27.18 -7.98 -18.57
N ARG A 355 28.28 -7.92 -19.33
CA ARG A 355 28.26 -8.30 -20.74
C ARG A 355 28.59 -9.79 -20.85
N ASP A 356 27.63 -10.60 -21.27
CA ASP A 356 27.87 -11.94 -21.76
C ASP A 356 28.40 -11.82 -23.21
N PRO A 357 29.69 -12.09 -23.50
CA PRO A 357 30.26 -11.90 -24.84
C PRO A 357 29.67 -12.80 -25.93
N GLY A 358 28.76 -13.74 -25.56
CA GLY A 358 28.08 -14.64 -26.49
C GLY A 358 26.58 -14.39 -26.65
N ARG A 359 25.99 -13.40 -25.96
CA ARG A 359 24.54 -13.18 -25.95
C ARG A 359 24.15 -11.89 -26.66
N ASP A 360 23.53 -12.03 -27.83
CA ASP A 360 22.96 -10.90 -28.59
C ASP A 360 21.79 -10.28 -27.77
N PRO A 361 21.85 -8.99 -27.34
CA PRO A 361 20.85 -8.37 -26.50
C PRO A 361 19.47 -8.19 -27.15
N GLY A 362 19.31 -8.56 -28.42
CA GLY A 362 18.07 -8.40 -29.19
C GLY A 362 17.12 -9.61 -29.19
N ARG A 363 17.54 -10.79 -28.70
CA ARG A 363 16.80 -12.04 -28.97
C ARG A 363 16.06 -12.69 -27.78
N ASP A 364 16.18 -12.17 -26.57
CA ASP A 364 15.74 -12.89 -25.34
C ASP A 364 14.76 -12.14 -24.44
N LEU A 365 13.77 -11.46 -25.04
CA LEU A 365 12.65 -10.91 -24.27
C LEU A 365 11.55 -11.95 -23.92
N GLY A 366 11.78 -13.24 -24.19
CA GLY A 366 10.78 -14.27 -24.02
C GLY A 366 11.22 -15.61 -23.42
N ARG A 367 12.49 -15.74 -22.97
CA ARG A 367 12.94 -16.99 -22.34
C ARG A 367 13.09 -16.84 -20.83
N ASP A 368 12.30 -17.61 -20.10
CA ASP A 368 12.37 -17.82 -18.65
C ASP A 368 13.76 -18.39 -18.29
N PRO A 369 14.60 -17.71 -17.47
CA PRO A 369 15.91 -18.24 -17.05
C PRO A 369 15.82 -19.47 -16.10
N GLY A 370 14.62 -19.97 -15.81
CA GLY A 370 14.38 -21.09 -14.91
C GLY A 370 14.46 -22.50 -15.54
N ARG A 371 14.72 -22.62 -16.85
CA ARG A 371 14.98 -23.92 -17.50
C ARG A 371 16.45 -24.08 -17.81
N ASP A 372 17.25 -24.36 -16.81
CA ASP A 372 18.58 -24.92 -16.97
C ASP A 372 18.43 -26.46 -17.04
N ASP A 373 18.40 -26.98 -18.25
CA ASP A 373 18.48 -28.42 -18.53
C ASP A 373 19.90 -28.87 -18.16
N GLY A 374 20.10 -29.38 -16.97
CA GLY A 374 21.32 -29.86 -16.32
C GLY A 374 22.36 -30.62 -17.18
N ARG A 375 22.66 -30.14 -18.40
CA ARG A 375 23.74 -30.60 -19.25
C ARG A 375 24.88 -29.59 -19.26
N VAL A 376 25.73 -29.67 -18.25
CA VAL A 376 27.06 -29.05 -18.30
C VAL A 376 27.90 -29.87 -19.29
N THR A 377 28.04 -29.32 -20.50
CA THR A 377 28.99 -29.91 -21.49
C THR A 377 30.41 -29.71 -20.99
N GLN A 378 31.17 -30.79 -20.94
CA GLN A 378 32.58 -30.93 -20.49
C GLN A 378 33.62 -30.05 -21.24
N ALA A 379 33.20 -29.17 -22.13
CA ALA A 379 34.14 -28.47 -23.04
C ALA A 379 34.69 -27.11 -22.50
N ALA A 380 34.34 -26.70 -21.28
CA ALA A 380 34.73 -25.36 -20.76
C ALA A 380 35.88 -25.37 -19.72
N VAL A 381 36.61 -26.45 -19.52
CA VAL A 381 37.61 -26.59 -18.43
C VAL A 381 39.05 -26.46 -18.88
N ALA A 382 39.36 -26.26 -20.15
CA ALA A 382 40.74 -26.11 -20.63
C ALA A 382 40.98 -24.76 -21.31
N GLY A 383 41.05 -23.68 -20.53
CA GLY A 383 41.40 -22.33 -21.00
C GLY A 383 42.27 -21.60 -19.99
N ARG A 384 43.59 -21.66 -20.21
CA ARG A 384 44.60 -20.95 -19.43
C ARG A 384 44.30 -19.44 -19.33
N SER A 385 44.36 -18.92 -18.14
CA SER A 385 44.42 -17.55 -17.72
C SER A 385 45.33 -16.69 -18.62
N ARG A 386 44.73 -15.74 -19.35
CA ARG A 386 45.39 -14.51 -19.79
C ARG A 386 44.54 -13.34 -19.30
N HIS A 387 45.00 -12.68 -18.26
CA HIS A 387 44.38 -11.47 -17.72
C HIS A 387 44.57 -10.33 -18.75
N GLY A 388 43.47 -9.90 -19.34
CA GLY A 388 43.31 -8.61 -20.02
C GLY A 388 42.35 -7.73 -19.23
N PRO A 389 42.50 -6.39 -19.25
CA PRO A 389 41.82 -5.48 -18.29
C PRO A 389 40.33 -5.19 -18.53
N ASP A 390 39.62 -5.94 -19.35
CA ASP A 390 38.23 -5.61 -19.76
C ASP A 390 37.20 -6.71 -19.54
N ARG A 391 37.21 -7.39 -18.38
CA ARG A 391 36.05 -8.19 -17.97
C ARG A 391 35.15 -7.33 -17.11
N TYR A 392 34.07 -6.82 -17.70
CA TYR A 392 32.94 -6.26 -16.96
C TYR A 392 32.28 -7.39 -16.11
N GLU A 393 32.70 -7.49 -14.87
CA GLU A 393 32.07 -8.36 -13.88
C GLU A 393 30.72 -7.76 -13.47
N ALA A 394 29.71 -8.60 -13.31
CA ALA A 394 28.38 -8.19 -12.89
C ALA A 394 28.45 -7.59 -11.47
N ARG A 395 28.33 -6.28 -11.35
CA ARG A 395 28.62 -5.48 -10.14
C ARG A 395 27.34 -5.05 -9.42
N VAL A 396 27.35 -5.05 -8.09
CA VAL A 396 26.34 -4.36 -7.28
C VAL A 396 26.45 -2.85 -7.53
N LEU A 397 25.35 -2.23 -7.94
CA LEU A 397 25.30 -0.81 -8.30
C LEU A 397 24.74 0.04 -7.16
N ALA A 398 23.64 -0.40 -6.55
CA ALA A 398 22.91 0.38 -5.56
C ALA A 398 21.90 -0.46 -4.80
N GLY A 399 21.51 0.00 -3.62
CA GLY A 399 20.24 -0.32 -2.99
C GLY A 399 19.13 0.58 -3.53
N ALA A 400 17.88 0.15 -3.42
CA ALA A 400 16.73 0.97 -3.79
C ALA A 400 15.54 0.68 -2.87
N CYS A 401 14.95 1.74 -2.33
CA CYS A 401 13.74 1.66 -1.50
C CYS A 401 12.50 1.94 -2.35
N VAL A 402 11.50 1.07 -2.28
CA VAL A 402 10.23 1.22 -3.01
C VAL A 402 9.42 2.37 -2.41
N LEU A 403 9.14 3.39 -3.22
CA LEU A 403 8.34 4.56 -2.84
C LEU A 403 6.91 4.47 -3.35
N ASP A 404 6.67 3.82 -4.49
CA ASP A 404 5.32 3.65 -5.02
C ASP A 404 5.22 2.35 -5.82
N VAL A 405 4.18 1.57 -5.50
CA VAL A 405 3.86 0.29 -6.17
C VAL A 405 2.77 0.44 -7.24
N HIS A 406 2.14 1.62 -7.35
CA HIS A 406 1.13 1.99 -8.35
C HIS A 406 1.44 3.35 -8.99
N PRO A 407 2.64 3.57 -9.54
CA PRO A 407 3.02 4.87 -10.03
C PRO A 407 2.19 5.30 -11.24
N PRO A 408 1.78 6.58 -11.32
CA PRO A 408 0.99 7.09 -12.43
C PRO A 408 1.78 7.12 -13.74
N GLY A 409 1.07 7.08 -14.87
CA GLY A 409 1.68 7.22 -16.20
C GLY A 409 2.32 8.58 -16.40
N LEU A 410 3.54 8.62 -16.96
CA LEU A 410 4.29 9.84 -17.24
C LEU A 410 4.12 10.24 -18.73
N ARG A 411 2.97 10.79 -19.08
CA ARG A 411 2.59 11.04 -20.49
C ARG A 411 2.98 12.43 -21.00
N ARG A 412 3.11 13.45 -20.14
CA ARG A 412 3.43 14.82 -20.53
C ARG A 412 4.91 15.17 -20.31
N ARG A 413 5.43 16.14 -21.08
CA ARG A 413 6.78 16.69 -20.87
C ARG A 413 6.87 17.28 -19.44
N GLY A 414 7.97 16.99 -18.75
CA GLY A 414 8.19 17.45 -17.38
C GLY A 414 7.59 16.55 -16.28
N ALA A 415 6.64 15.65 -16.60
CA ALA A 415 5.98 14.80 -15.61
C ALA A 415 6.95 13.93 -14.77
N ALA A 416 8.06 13.51 -15.33
CA ALA A 416 9.08 12.75 -14.60
C ALA A 416 9.71 13.61 -13.49
N ARG A 417 10.15 14.83 -13.80
CA ARG A 417 10.76 15.74 -12.84
C ARG A 417 9.78 16.17 -11.74
N GLU A 418 8.53 16.45 -12.10
CA GLU A 418 7.47 16.75 -11.13
C GLU A 418 7.21 15.58 -10.20
N ARG A 419 7.21 14.36 -10.76
CA ARG A 419 7.04 13.13 -9.97
C ARG A 419 8.19 12.92 -8.98
N ALA A 420 9.44 13.14 -9.41
CA ALA A 420 10.60 13.05 -8.52
C ALA A 420 10.51 14.06 -7.39
N ALA A 421 10.23 15.33 -7.70
CA ALA A 421 10.07 16.38 -6.70
C ALA A 421 8.95 16.07 -5.69
N LEU A 422 7.81 15.51 -6.16
CA LEU A 422 6.72 15.09 -5.31
C LEU A 422 7.16 13.99 -4.33
N LEU A 423 7.86 12.95 -4.82
CA LEU A 423 8.31 11.83 -4.00
C LEU A 423 9.36 12.26 -2.96
N GLU A 424 10.30 13.11 -3.35
CA GLU A 424 11.31 13.65 -2.44
C GLU A 424 10.70 14.54 -1.36
N ALA A 425 9.77 15.43 -1.72
CA ALA A 425 9.08 16.30 -0.78
C ALA A 425 8.13 15.53 0.16
N ALA A 426 7.47 14.48 -0.36
CA ALA A 426 6.51 13.70 0.43
C ALA A 426 7.18 12.78 1.47
N LEU A 427 8.42 12.34 1.22
CA LEU A 427 9.16 11.46 2.12
C LEU A 427 10.62 11.95 2.24
N PRO A 428 10.90 12.94 3.10
CA PRO A 428 12.27 13.34 3.40
C PRO A 428 13.04 12.20 4.08
N GLU A 429 14.34 12.09 3.78
CA GLU A 429 15.19 11.11 4.45
C GLU A 429 15.42 11.46 5.93
N PRO A 430 15.53 10.47 6.81
CA PRO A 430 15.56 9.02 6.59
C PRO A 430 14.20 8.31 6.76
N ALA A 431 13.07 8.98 6.55
CA ALA A 431 11.74 8.43 6.82
C ALA A 431 11.41 7.19 5.98
N VAL A 432 10.64 6.28 6.57
CA VAL A 432 10.08 5.09 5.93
C VAL A 432 8.66 5.41 5.44
N PRO A 433 8.23 4.93 4.26
CA PRO A 433 6.86 5.11 3.79
C PRO A 433 5.83 4.59 4.78
N ASP A 434 4.80 5.38 5.03
CA ASP A 434 3.66 5.08 5.90
C ASP A 434 2.32 5.34 5.17
N ALA A 435 1.21 5.12 5.87
CA ALA A 435 -0.12 5.37 5.30
C ALA A 435 -0.33 6.85 4.92
N ALA A 436 0.25 7.80 5.68
CA ALA A 436 0.18 9.22 5.36
C ALA A 436 0.93 9.53 4.07
N PHE A 437 2.10 8.93 3.87
CA PHE A 437 2.85 9.04 2.64
C PHE A 437 2.06 8.50 1.44
N ALA A 438 1.48 7.30 1.55
CA ALA A 438 0.66 6.71 0.50
C ALA A 438 -0.53 7.62 0.13
N LEU A 439 -1.22 8.20 1.13
CA LEU A 439 -2.32 9.12 0.91
C LEU A 439 -1.87 10.45 0.29
N ARG A 440 -0.70 10.99 0.66
CA ARG A 440 -0.13 12.16 -0.03
C ARG A 440 0.09 11.92 -1.52
N LEU A 441 0.49 10.70 -1.91
CA LEU A 441 0.73 10.33 -3.31
C LEU A 441 -0.57 10.08 -4.10
N HIS A 442 -1.49 9.31 -3.52
CA HIS A 442 -2.67 8.77 -4.23
C HIS A 442 -3.96 9.52 -3.91
N ARG A 443 -3.92 10.44 -2.93
CA ARG A 443 -5.03 11.32 -2.52
C ARG A 443 -6.18 10.60 -1.82
N LEU A 444 -6.67 9.50 -2.39
CA LEU A 444 -7.77 8.68 -1.90
C LEU A 444 -7.40 7.21 -2.07
N LEU A 445 -7.48 6.42 -1.00
CA LEU A 445 -7.22 4.98 -1.00
C LEU A 445 -8.23 4.27 -0.09
N ARG A 446 -8.47 3.02 -0.37
CA ARG A 446 -9.26 2.16 0.52
C ARG A 446 -8.35 1.44 1.52
N ALA A 447 -8.91 1.02 2.67
CA ALA A 447 -8.17 0.23 3.65
C ALA A 447 -7.50 -1.03 3.05
N PRO A 448 -8.16 -1.83 2.17
CA PRO A 448 -7.50 -2.94 1.50
C PRO A 448 -6.31 -2.54 0.62
N ASP A 449 -6.38 -1.38 -0.04
CA ASP A 449 -5.27 -0.89 -0.88
C ASP A 449 -4.07 -0.52 -0.01
N LEU A 450 -4.29 0.19 1.10
CA LEU A 450 -3.25 0.52 2.08
C LEU A 450 -2.63 -0.74 2.68
N HIS A 451 -3.47 -1.75 2.98
CA HIS A 451 -2.99 -3.04 3.48
C HIS A 451 -2.12 -3.76 2.44
N ALA A 452 -2.56 -3.83 1.18
CA ALA A 452 -1.80 -4.43 0.09
C ALA A 452 -0.51 -3.67 -0.26
N MET A 453 -0.42 -2.38 0.09
CA MET A 453 0.79 -1.58 -0.01
C MET A 453 1.74 -1.76 1.18
N GLY A 454 1.36 -2.52 2.22
CA GLY A 454 2.16 -2.75 3.42
C GLY A 454 2.11 -1.60 4.45
N VAL A 455 1.18 -0.68 4.30
CA VAL A 455 1.00 0.47 5.19
C VAL A 455 -0.46 0.54 5.67
N PRO A 456 -0.93 -0.48 6.43
CA PRO A 456 -2.30 -0.50 6.91
C PRO A 456 -2.58 0.77 7.71
N PRO A 457 -3.79 1.35 7.61
CA PRO A 457 -4.17 2.44 8.47
C PRO A 457 -4.14 1.95 9.93
N GLU A 458 -3.62 2.77 10.85
CA GLU A 458 -3.52 2.40 12.25
C GLU A 458 -4.89 1.95 12.80
N GLY A 459 -4.94 0.72 13.31
CA GLY A 459 -6.11 0.18 13.97
C GLY A 459 -6.35 0.89 15.32
N PRO A 460 -7.55 0.74 15.92
CA PRO A 460 -7.90 1.39 17.18
C PRO A 460 -7.10 0.92 18.41
N GLY A 461 -5.97 0.21 18.22
CA GLY A 461 -5.15 -0.39 19.27
C GLY A 461 -3.71 0.11 19.40
N THR A 462 -3.20 0.90 18.48
CA THR A 462 -1.84 1.47 18.56
C THR A 462 -1.89 2.87 19.18
N ALA A 463 -2.19 2.93 20.49
CA ALA A 463 -2.26 4.18 21.22
C ALA A 463 -0.88 4.52 21.83
N GLY A 464 -0.08 5.30 21.11
CA GLY A 464 0.76 6.30 21.76
C GLY A 464 -0.09 7.54 22.08
N PRO A 465 0.33 8.42 23.02
CA PRO A 465 -0.42 9.63 23.31
C PRO A 465 -0.62 10.45 22.02
N PRO A 466 -1.84 10.97 21.76
CA PRO A 466 -2.14 11.67 20.52
C PRO A 466 -1.36 12.99 20.48
N GLU A 467 -0.44 13.13 19.56
CA GLU A 467 -0.11 14.44 19.04
C GLU A 467 -1.31 14.91 18.22
N GLU A 468 -2.00 15.92 18.73
CA GLU A 468 -3.16 16.54 18.09
C GLU A 468 -2.74 17.03 16.70
N GLY A 469 -3.26 16.39 15.64
CA GLY A 469 -3.12 16.85 14.26
C GLY A 469 -2.81 15.80 13.19
N ASN A 470 -2.39 14.59 13.52
CA ASN A 470 -1.90 13.62 12.51
C ASN A 470 -2.60 12.25 12.51
N ARG A 471 -3.80 12.13 13.03
CA ARG A 471 -4.58 10.89 12.94
C ARG A 471 -5.24 10.74 11.57
N ILE A 472 -4.77 9.77 10.80
CA ILE A 472 -5.43 9.33 9.58
C ILE A 472 -6.63 8.47 9.98
N GLY A 473 -7.84 9.04 9.86
CA GLY A 473 -9.09 8.31 10.06
C GLY A 473 -9.82 8.07 8.73
N PRO A 474 -10.75 7.10 8.69
CA PRO A 474 -11.58 6.89 7.52
C PRO A 474 -12.50 8.10 7.31
N VAL A 475 -12.57 8.59 6.08
CA VAL A 475 -13.46 9.69 5.69
C VAL A 475 -14.87 9.21 5.38
N SER A 476 -15.00 7.96 4.90
CA SER A 476 -16.30 7.32 4.62
C SER A 476 -16.13 5.81 4.45
N GLY A 477 -16.73 5.00 5.32
CA GLY A 477 -16.57 3.55 5.27
C GLY A 477 -15.10 3.13 5.38
N ASP A 478 -14.59 2.43 4.36
CA ASP A 478 -13.20 2.00 4.26
C ASP A 478 -12.30 2.97 3.43
N TRP A 479 -12.81 4.15 3.08
CA TRP A 479 -12.06 5.18 2.36
C TRP A 479 -11.25 6.07 3.30
N TYR A 480 -10.00 6.29 2.94
CA TYR A 480 -9.04 7.19 3.56
C TYR A 480 -8.63 8.28 2.57
N ALA A 481 -8.34 9.47 3.06
CA ALA A 481 -7.97 10.62 2.24
C ALA A 481 -6.76 11.36 2.82
N ASP A 482 -5.96 11.93 1.93
CA ASP A 482 -5.01 12.97 2.33
C ASP A 482 -5.78 14.16 2.92
N PRO A 483 -5.45 14.63 4.13
CA PRO A 483 -6.22 15.67 4.80
C PRO A 483 -6.31 16.98 3.99
N GLY A 484 -5.21 17.38 3.36
CA GLY A 484 -5.17 18.59 2.53
C GLY A 484 -6.06 18.47 1.29
N HIS A 485 -5.98 17.35 0.61
CA HIS A 485 -6.84 17.05 -0.53
C HIS A 485 -8.31 16.95 -0.16
N TRP A 486 -8.64 16.34 0.99
CA TRP A 486 -10.01 16.22 1.49
C TRP A 486 -10.63 17.59 1.79
N ALA A 487 -9.87 18.48 2.45
CA ALA A 487 -10.29 19.83 2.70
C ALA A 487 -10.52 20.63 1.39
N GLU A 488 -9.65 20.44 0.38
CA GLU A 488 -9.80 21.06 -0.93
C GLU A 488 -11.05 20.56 -1.67
N LEU A 489 -11.34 19.26 -1.63
CA LEU A 489 -12.57 18.69 -2.17
C LEU A 489 -13.81 19.29 -1.52
N GLY A 490 -13.77 19.53 -0.19
CA GLY A 490 -14.85 20.22 0.53
C GLY A 490 -15.08 21.63 0.01
N ARG A 491 -14.01 22.42 -0.16
CA ARG A 491 -14.11 23.79 -0.73
C ARG A 491 -14.66 23.75 -2.16
N ARG A 492 -14.14 22.86 -3.01
CA ARG A 492 -14.60 22.68 -4.39
C ARG A 492 -16.06 22.25 -4.46
N LEU A 493 -16.53 21.40 -3.55
CA LEU A 493 -17.94 21.01 -3.50
C LEU A 493 -18.84 22.22 -3.25
N VAL A 494 -18.49 23.07 -2.27
CA VAL A 494 -19.26 24.31 -1.97
C VAL A 494 -19.35 25.20 -3.22
N GLU A 495 -18.23 25.42 -3.89
CA GLU A 495 -18.19 26.26 -5.09
C GLU A 495 -18.97 25.66 -6.27
N THR A 496 -18.84 24.34 -6.45
CA THR A 496 -19.56 23.61 -7.50
C THR A 496 -21.08 23.65 -7.30
N VAL A 497 -21.55 23.48 -6.05
CA VAL A 497 -22.97 23.59 -5.71
C VAL A 497 -23.47 25.03 -5.95
N ARG A 498 -22.69 26.07 -5.60
CA ARG A 498 -23.04 27.47 -5.87
C ARG A 498 -23.14 27.74 -7.36
N ARG A 499 -22.18 27.31 -8.15
CA ARG A 499 -22.18 27.45 -9.63
C ARG A 499 -23.34 26.71 -10.26
N HIS A 500 -23.65 25.50 -9.81
CA HIS A 500 -24.82 24.77 -10.29
C HIS A 500 -26.13 25.49 -9.98
N ALA A 501 -26.29 26.02 -8.76
CA ALA A 501 -27.49 26.80 -8.38
C ALA A 501 -27.65 28.08 -9.22
N ALA A 502 -26.57 28.77 -9.57
CA ALA A 502 -26.60 29.93 -10.46
C ALA A 502 -26.97 29.56 -11.90
N GLY A 503 -26.48 28.46 -12.43
CA GLY A 503 -26.78 27.98 -13.78
C GLY A 503 -28.15 27.30 -13.92
N HIS A 504 -28.70 26.74 -12.82
CA HIS A 504 -29.94 25.99 -12.78
C HIS A 504 -30.88 26.48 -11.67
N PRO A 505 -31.32 27.75 -11.73
CA PRO A 505 -32.05 28.38 -10.60
C PRO A 505 -33.43 27.78 -10.33
N LEU A 506 -33.97 27.01 -11.26
CA LEU A 506 -35.26 26.31 -11.09
C LEU A 506 -35.10 24.90 -10.51
N GLU A 507 -33.87 24.39 -10.39
CA GLU A 507 -33.63 23.07 -9.84
C GLU A 507 -33.56 23.10 -8.30
N PRO A 508 -34.06 22.04 -7.61
CA PRO A 508 -34.07 21.97 -6.14
C PRO A 508 -32.68 21.69 -5.52
N GLY A 509 -31.60 21.93 -6.22
CA GLY A 509 -30.22 21.66 -5.82
C GLY A 509 -29.48 20.76 -6.78
N MET A 510 -28.17 20.58 -6.56
CA MET A 510 -27.28 19.77 -7.38
C MET A 510 -27.46 18.27 -7.10
N PRO A 511 -27.68 17.41 -8.09
CA PRO A 511 -27.71 15.96 -7.89
C PRO A 511 -26.36 15.46 -7.33
N VAL A 512 -26.41 14.51 -6.37
CA VAL A 512 -25.19 13.91 -5.76
C VAL A 512 -24.29 13.28 -6.83
N GLU A 513 -24.84 12.62 -7.85
CA GLU A 513 -24.05 12.03 -8.94
C GLU A 513 -23.36 13.09 -9.81
N ALA A 514 -24.01 14.23 -10.06
CA ALA A 514 -23.37 15.34 -10.77
C ALA A 514 -22.18 15.89 -9.95
N ALA A 515 -22.34 16.06 -8.64
CA ALA A 515 -21.26 16.47 -7.76
C ALA A 515 -20.11 15.43 -7.75
N ARG A 516 -20.42 14.14 -7.75
CA ARG A 516 -19.42 13.07 -7.83
C ARG A 516 -18.57 13.18 -9.11
N HIS A 517 -19.21 13.37 -10.24
CA HIS A 517 -18.52 13.54 -11.53
C HIS A 517 -17.65 14.80 -11.59
N GLU A 518 -18.20 15.94 -11.17
CA GLU A 518 -17.47 17.22 -11.15
C GLU A 518 -16.23 17.20 -10.25
N LEU A 519 -16.31 16.46 -9.14
CA LEU A 519 -15.19 16.29 -8.21
C LEU A 519 -14.28 15.09 -8.58
N SER A 520 -14.63 14.33 -9.62
CA SER A 520 -13.92 13.10 -10.03
C SER A 520 -13.79 12.08 -8.89
N LEU A 521 -14.82 11.95 -8.07
CA LEU A 521 -14.81 11.00 -6.95
C LEU A 521 -15.22 9.59 -7.41
N PRO A 522 -14.54 8.54 -6.90
CA PRO A 522 -14.83 7.16 -7.28
C PRO A 522 -16.16 6.64 -6.70
N ASP A 523 -16.59 7.14 -5.54
CA ASP A 523 -17.78 6.68 -4.82
C ASP A 523 -18.66 7.84 -4.39
N ARG A 524 -19.99 7.70 -4.56
CA ARG A 524 -21.00 8.69 -4.12
C ARG A 524 -21.01 8.91 -2.60
N ARG A 525 -20.59 7.92 -1.81
CA ARG A 525 -20.50 8.01 -0.35
C ARG A 525 -19.50 9.09 0.08
N LEU A 526 -18.46 9.31 -0.71
CA LEU A 526 -17.46 10.36 -0.46
C LEU A 526 -18.09 11.75 -0.60
N VAL A 527 -19.03 11.93 -1.55
CA VAL A 527 -19.78 13.19 -1.66
C VAL A 527 -20.61 13.43 -0.41
N ALA A 528 -21.32 12.40 0.08
CA ALA A 528 -22.12 12.51 1.28
C ALA A 528 -21.26 12.88 2.51
N ALA A 529 -20.07 12.32 2.63
CA ALA A 529 -19.11 12.62 3.70
C ALA A 529 -18.51 14.05 3.62
N LEU A 530 -18.46 14.64 2.41
CA LEU A 530 -18.02 16.03 2.19
C LEU A 530 -19.12 17.06 2.49
N VAL A 531 -20.40 16.65 2.52
CA VAL A 531 -21.51 17.57 2.80
C VAL A 531 -21.47 18.01 4.27
N ARG A 532 -21.06 19.23 4.48
CA ARG A 532 -20.99 19.91 5.79
C ARG A 532 -21.57 21.32 5.67
N PRO A 533 -22.01 21.96 6.76
CA PRO A 533 -22.46 23.35 6.70
C PRO A 533 -21.46 24.24 5.92
N PRO A 534 -21.91 25.10 4.97
CA PRO A 534 -23.31 25.50 4.72
C PRO A 534 -24.09 24.59 3.74
N LEU A 535 -23.60 23.40 3.41
CA LEU A 535 -24.31 22.46 2.52
C LEU A 535 -25.17 21.48 3.32
N THR A 536 -26.26 21.03 2.70
CA THR A 536 -27.16 19.99 3.22
C THR A 536 -27.54 19.06 2.08
N ALA A 537 -27.62 17.74 2.38
CA ALA A 537 -28.14 16.74 1.45
C ALA A 537 -29.59 16.41 1.78
N ALA A 538 -30.46 16.48 0.79
CA ALA A 538 -31.87 16.09 0.90
C ALA A 538 -32.36 15.48 -0.40
N ALA A 539 -33.09 14.37 -0.34
CA ALA A 539 -33.70 13.71 -1.50
C ALA A 539 -32.71 13.45 -2.67
N GLY A 540 -31.47 13.03 -2.37
CA GLY A 540 -30.43 12.75 -3.38
C GLY A 540 -29.82 14.00 -4.05
N ARG A 541 -30.06 15.17 -3.49
CA ARG A 541 -29.54 16.46 -3.96
C ARG A 541 -28.79 17.20 -2.86
N ILE A 542 -27.87 18.08 -3.25
CA ILE A 542 -27.09 18.95 -2.38
C ILE A 542 -27.58 20.37 -2.57
N VAL A 543 -27.91 21.04 -1.48
CA VAL A 543 -28.38 22.41 -1.45
C VAL A 543 -27.48 23.26 -0.54
N SER A 544 -27.31 24.55 -0.90
CA SER A 544 -26.70 25.53 -0.02
C SER A 544 -27.78 26.16 0.86
N GLY A 545 -27.57 26.18 2.20
CA GLY A 545 -28.49 26.74 3.16
C GLY A 545 -27.83 27.78 4.08
N ARG A 546 -28.64 28.64 4.74
CA ARG A 546 -28.15 29.49 5.85
C ARG A 546 -28.11 28.70 7.14
N VAL A 547 -27.06 28.87 7.91
CA VAL A 547 -27.01 28.35 9.27
C VAL A 547 -27.77 29.33 10.20
N VAL A 548 -28.88 28.87 10.76
CA VAL A 548 -29.66 29.61 11.76
C VAL A 548 -29.71 28.74 13.03
N ALA A 549 -29.22 29.28 14.13
CA ALA A 549 -29.16 28.61 15.43
C ALA A 549 -28.53 27.17 15.36
N GLY A 550 -27.42 27.01 14.60
CA GLY A 550 -26.70 25.74 14.44
C GLY A 550 -27.38 24.71 13.52
N ARG A 551 -28.54 25.03 12.92
CA ARG A 551 -29.22 24.21 11.92
C ARG A 551 -29.11 24.85 10.54
N VAL A 552 -28.81 24.05 9.53
CA VAL A 552 -28.81 24.50 8.13
C VAL A 552 -30.28 24.57 7.67
N VAL A 553 -30.73 25.80 7.40
CA VAL A 553 -32.03 26.02 6.78
C VAL A 553 -31.78 26.33 5.31
N ALA A 554 -32.37 25.53 4.42
CA ALA A 554 -32.33 25.82 2.99
C ALA A 554 -32.86 27.25 2.78
N GLY A 555 -32.05 28.11 2.11
CA GLY A 555 -32.50 29.48 1.82
C GLY A 555 -33.75 29.45 0.93
N PRO A 556 -34.60 30.48 1.00
CA PRO A 556 -35.72 30.61 0.07
C PRO A 556 -35.18 30.51 -1.37
N ALA A 557 -35.79 29.69 -2.18
CA ALA A 557 -35.42 29.57 -3.60
C ALA A 557 -35.62 30.95 -4.25
N VAL A 558 -34.55 31.57 -4.66
CA VAL A 558 -34.62 32.88 -5.37
C VAL A 558 -35.09 32.56 -6.80
N LEU A 559 -36.31 32.99 -7.11
CA LEU A 559 -36.85 32.84 -8.45
C LEU A 559 -36.12 33.75 -9.44
N PRO A 560 -35.80 33.28 -10.67
CA PRO A 560 -35.30 34.13 -11.72
C PRO A 560 -36.25 35.32 -11.96
N ALA A 561 -35.70 36.50 -12.26
CA ALA A 561 -36.49 37.73 -12.41
C ALA A 561 -37.71 37.61 -13.36
N PRO A 562 -37.64 36.90 -14.48
CA PRO A 562 -38.83 36.66 -15.35
C PRO A 562 -39.89 35.84 -14.63
N VAL A 563 -39.48 34.77 -13.93
CA VAL A 563 -40.40 33.86 -13.19
C VAL A 563 -40.99 34.59 -11.98
N ALA A 564 -40.19 35.35 -11.24
CA ALA A 564 -40.66 36.17 -10.10
C ALA A 564 -41.77 37.14 -10.56
N ARG A 565 -41.55 37.88 -11.66
CA ARG A 565 -42.57 38.79 -12.22
C ARG A 565 -43.82 38.07 -12.69
N ALA A 566 -43.70 36.88 -13.25
CA ALA A 566 -44.85 36.08 -13.68
C ALA A 566 -45.65 35.60 -12.47
N VAL A 567 -44.96 35.08 -11.43
CA VAL A 567 -45.56 34.65 -10.15
C VAL A 567 -46.24 35.83 -9.43
N GLU A 568 -45.64 37.02 -9.45
CA GLU A 568 -46.25 38.22 -8.85
C GLU A 568 -47.53 38.61 -9.58
N ARG A 569 -47.58 38.55 -10.91
CA ARG A 569 -48.81 38.81 -11.69
C ARG A 569 -49.88 37.78 -11.34
N LEU A 570 -49.52 36.48 -11.31
CA LEU A 570 -50.43 35.42 -10.93
C LEU A 570 -50.93 35.58 -9.48
N SER A 571 -50.08 36.00 -8.57
CA SER A 571 -50.45 36.24 -7.16
C SER A 571 -51.44 37.37 -7.00
N ARG A 572 -51.37 38.43 -7.80
CA ARG A 572 -52.37 39.48 -7.85
C ARG A 572 -53.71 39.01 -8.37
N GLU A 573 -53.75 38.17 -9.39
CA GLU A 573 -54.98 37.55 -9.90
C GLU A 573 -55.64 36.63 -8.84
N LEU A 574 -54.80 35.81 -8.16
CA LEU A 574 -55.28 34.91 -7.10
C LEU A 574 -55.71 35.68 -5.84
N ALA A 575 -55.12 36.86 -5.52
CA ALA A 575 -55.55 37.69 -4.44
C ALA A 575 -56.96 38.25 -4.63
N ALA A 576 -57.30 38.61 -5.90
CA ALA A 576 -58.61 39.08 -6.28
C ALA A 576 -59.67 37.95 -6.24
N ARG A 577 -59.27 36.68 -6.58
CA ARG A 577 -60.13 35.49 -6.60
C ARG A 577 -59.41 34.31 -5.95
N PRO A 578 -59.38 34.17 -4.62
CA PRO A 578 -58.51 33.28 -3.90
C PRO A 578 -58.61 31.79 -4.25
N PHE A 579 -59.75 31.34 -4.73
CA PHE A 579 -59.96 29.92 -5.07
C PHE A 579 -60.19 29.67 -6.55
N HIS A 580 -59.87 30.64 -7.40
CA HIS A 580 -59.91 30.47 -8.86
C HIS A 580 -58.52 30.20 -9.42
N ALA A 581 -58.14 28.90 -9.38
CA ALA A 581 -56.86 28.48 -9.93
C ALA A 581 -56.81 28.77 -11.43
N PRO A 582 -55.68 29.30 -11.95
CA PRO A 582 -55.52 29.59 -13.38
C PRO A 582 -55.63 28.36 -14.25
N GLU A 583 -56.08 28.57 -15.50
CA GLU A 583 -56.13 27.50 -16.49
C GLU A 583 -54.75 27.33 -17.16
N ALA A 584 -54.58 26.18 -17.85
CA ALA A 584 -53.26 25.84 -18.46
C ALA A 584 -52.81 26.91 -19.44
N ASP A 585 -53.72 27.45 -20.24
CA ASP A 585 -53.42 28.51 -21.23
C ASP A 585 -52.94 29.80 -20.54
N ARG A 586 -53.55 30.15 -19.42
CA ARG A 586 -53.13 31.33 -18.64
C ARG A 586 -51.73 31.13 -18.02
N LEU A 587 -51.42 29.96 -17.54
CA LEU A 587 -50.08 29.64 -17.05
C LEU A 587 -49.06 29.69 -18.20
N ALA A 588 -49.40 29.19 -19.36
CA ALA A 588 -48.54 29.26 -20.56
C ALA A 588 -48.31 30.69 -21.03
N GLU A 589 -49.32 31.56 -21.05
CA GLU A 589 -49.18 32.99 -21.35
C GLU A 589 -48.25 33.72 -20.36
N LEU A 590 -48.25 33.31 -19.12
CA LEU A 590 -47.36 33.84 -18.07
C LEU A 590 -45.95 33.23 -18.13
N GLY A 591 -45.71 32.22 -18.98
CA GLY A 591 -44.45 31.49 -19.05
C GLY A 591 -44.20 30.64 -17.80
N LEU A 592 -45.25 30.20 -17.09
CA LEU A 592 -45.18 29.36 -15.88
C LEU A 592 -45.48 27.89 -16.22
N GLY A 593 -44.48 27.20 -16.76
CA GLY A 593 -44.55 25.77 -16.97
C GLY A 593 -44.41 24.94 -15.66
N PRO A 594 -44.45 23.60 -15.77
CA PRO A 594 -44.36 22.72 -14.56
C PRO A 594 -43.12 22.95 -13.69
N ARG A 595 -41.99 23.32 -14.31
CA ARG A 595 -40.72 23.60 -13.59
C ARG A 595 -40.75 24.90 -12.81
N GLU A 596 -41.30 25.97 -13.43
CA GLU A 596 -41.46 27.29 -12.87
C GLU A 596 -42.47 27.26 -11.72
N LEU A 597 -43.61 26.58 -11.89
CA LEU A 597 -44.58 26.37 -10.81
C LEU A 597 -44.00 25.59 -9.63
N ALA A 598 -43.28 24.50 -9.91
CA ALA A 598 -42.60 23.75 -8.85
C ALA A 598 -41.57 24.61 -8.08
N ALA A 599 -40.85 25.49 -8.79
CA ALA A 599 -39.92 26.42 -8.15
C ALA A 599 -40.66 27.47 -7.29
N ALA A 600 -41.76 28.02 -7.77
CA ALA A 600 -42.58 28.99 -7.04
C ALA A 600 -43.22 28.39 -5.77
N VAL A 601 -43.64 27.12 -5.84
CA VAL A 601 -44.12 26.37 -4.67
C VAL A 601 -43.00 26.16 -3.65
N ARG A 602 -41.81 25.74 -4.10
CA ARG A 602 -40.65 25.60 -3.20
C ARG A 602 -40.20 26.90 -2.56
N ALA A 603 -40.33 28.02 -3.31
CA ALA A 603 -40.07 29.36 -2.79
C ALA A 603 -41.14 29.84 -1.80
N GLY A 604 -42.19 29.07 -1.58
CA GLY A 604 -43.30 29.47 -0.72
C GLY A 604 -44.17 30.58 -1.29
N SER A 605 -44.02 30.90 -2.59
CA SER A 605 -44.80 31.95 -3.25
C SER A 605 -46.16 31.46 -3.74
N LEU A 606 -46.32 30.17 -3.94
CA LEU A 606 -47.55 29.50 -4.33
C LEU A 606 -47.80 28.22 -3.48
N LEU A 607 -49.07 27.85 -3.33
CA LEU A 607 -49.48 26.58 -2.73
C LEU A 607 -49.99 25.65 -3.82
N ARG A 608 -49.42 24.44 -3.92
CA ARG A 608 -49.91 23.41 -4.84
C ARG A 608 -50.94 22.55 -4.15
N VAL A 609 -52.14 22.49 -4.70
CA VAL A 609 -53.26 21.66 -4.16
C VAL A 609 -53.56 20.46 -5.05
N GLY A 610 -53.14 20.47 -6.28
CA GLY A 610 -53.29 19.38 -7.27
C GLY A 610 -52.41 19.53 -8.47
N ASP A 611 -52.48 18.62 -9.46
CA ASP A 611 -51.68 18.70 -10.69
C ASP A 611 -52.12 19.90 -11.51
N GLY A 612 -51.18 20.84 -11.74
CA GLY A 612 -51.45 22.10 -12.44
C GLY A 612 -52.33 23.07 -11.69
N ILE A 613 -52.71 22.80 -10.42
CA ILE A 613 -53.60 23.64 -9.62
C ILE A 613 -52.78 24.28 -8.48
N VAL A 614 -52.62 25.59 -8.59
CA VAL A 614 -51.86 26.40 -7.64
C VAL A 614 -52.75 27.53 -7.09
N LEU A 615 -52.59 27.83 -5.82
CA LEU A 615 -53.27 28.91 -5.07
C LEU A 615 -52.24 29.75 -4.31
N LEU A 616 -52.69 30.80 -3.63
CA LEU A 616 -51.80 31.54 -2.72
C LEU A 616 -51.51 30.74 -1.44
N PRO A 617 -50.34 30.96 -0.81
CA PRO A 617 -50.04 30.45 0.52
C PRO A 617 -51.14 30.92 1.53
N GLY A 618 -51.61 29.96 2.38
CA GLY A 618 -52.69 30.22 3.34
C GLY A 618 -54.11 30.10 2.76
N ALA A 619 -54.28 29.79 1.47
CA ALA A 619 -55.57 29.53 0.86
C ALA A 619 -56.25 28.29 1.50
N ASP A 620 -55.50 27.30 1.92
CA ASP A 620 -55.93 26.12 2.64
C ASP A 620 -56.57 26.46 4.00
N ALA A 621 -55.92 27.28 4.84
CA ALA A 621 -56.45 27.75 6.13
C ALA A 621 -57.71 28.57 5.92
N ARG A 622 -57.69 29.49 4.92
CA ARG A 622 -58.86 30.32 4.59
C ARG A 622 -60.03 29.48 4.06
N ALA A 623 -59.75 28.46 3.27
CA ALA A 623 -60.78 27.54 2.80
C ALA A 623 -61.40 26.77 3.97
N ALA A 624 -60.61 26.23 4.88
CA ALA A 624 -61.07 25.51 6.07
C ALA A 624 -61.95 26.42 6.93
N GLU A 625 -61.61 27.70 7.12
CA GLU A 625 -62.41 28.66 7.87
C GLU A 625 -63.76 28.91 7.23
N LEU A 626 -63.83 29.06 5.91
CA LEU A 626 -65.09 29.23 5.18
C LEU A 626 -65.97 27.97 5.23
N LEU A 627 -65.36 26.79 5.14
CA LEU A 627 -66.05 25.51 5.18
C LEU A 627 -66.60 25.20 6.58
N ARG A 628 -66.00 25.68 7.68
CA ARG A 628 -66.54 25.54 9.04
C ARG A 628 -67.84 26.29 9.22
N ARG A 629 -68.12 27.30 8.43
CA ARG A 629 -69.37 28.06 8.46
C ARG A 629 -70.54 27.34 7.77
N LEU A 630 -70.29 26.27 7.04
CA LEU A 630 -71.35 25.44 6.44
C LEU A 630 -71.99 24.50 7.45
N PRO A 631 -73.25 24.07 7.27
CA PRO A 631 -73.81 22.98 7.99
C PRO A 631 -72.95 21.72 7.86
N GLN A 632 -72.64 21.05 8.96
CA GLN A 632 -71.82 19.85 8.98
C GLN A 632 -72.66 18.59 9.09
N PRO A 633 -72.41 17.52 8.36
CA PRO A 633 -71.41 17.43 7.27
C PRO A 633 -71.86 18.13 5.99
N PHE A 634 -70.89 18.54 5.15
CA PHE A 634 -71.15 19.22 3.89
C PHE A 634 -70.74 18.38 2.66
N THR A 635 -71.35 18.68 1.52
CA THR A 635 -71.04 18.04 0.23
C THR A 635 -70.03 18.83 -0.57
N VAL A 636 -69.35 18.18 -1.54
CA VAL A 636 -68.44 18.86 -2.52
C VAL A 636 -69.14 20.01 -3.22
N SER A 637 -70.44 19.89 -3.53
CA SER A 637 -71.24 20.92 -4.19
C SER A 637 -71.49 22.15 -3.28
N GLN A 638 -71.72 21.93 -1.99
CA GLN A 638 -71.83 23.01 -1.02
C GLN A 638 -70.45 23.70 -0.80
N ALA A 639 -69.38 22.93 -0.65
CA ALA A 639 -68.01 23.47 -0.56
C ALA A 639 -67.67 24.32 -1.80
N ARG A 640 -67.98 23.85 -3.01
CA ARG A 640 -67.73 24.57 -4.27
C ARG A 640 -68.44 25.91 -4.28
N ARG A 641 -69.66 26.00 -3.84
CA ARG A 641 -70.45 27.26 -3.78
C ARG A 641 -69.91 28.19 -2.69
N ALA A 642 -69.56 27.67 -1.51
CA ALA A 642 -69.02 28.47 -0.43
C ALA A 642 -67.67 29.07 -0.72
N LEU A 643 -66.85 28.37 -1.48
CA LEU A 643 -65.51 28.79 -1.92
C LEU A 643 -65.56 29.62 -3.22
N ASP A 644 -66.77 29.82 -3.83
CA ASP A 644 -66.89 30.45 -5.13
C ASP A 644 -65.87 29.94 -6.16
N THR A 645 -65.89 28.60 -6.42
CA THR A 645 -64.85 27.98 -7.28
C THR A 645 -65.46 26.92 -8.20
N THR A 646 -64.60 26.37 -9.08
CA THR A 646 -64.98 25.29 -10.00
C THR A 646 -64.77 23.92 -9.35
N ARG A 647 -65.43 22.86 -9.87
CA ARG A 647 -65.23 21.49 -9.39
C ARG A 647 -63.79 21.04 -9.60
N ARG A 648 -63.09 21.53 -10.64
CA ARG A 648 -61.68 21.28 -10.96
C ARG A 648 -60.79 21.68 -9.78
N VAL A 649 -61.09 22.77 -9.09
CA VAL A 649 -60.32 23.28 -7.94
C VAL A 649 -60.82 22.74 -6.62
N ALA A 650 -62.18 22.65 -6.46
CA ALA A 650 -62.78 22.24 -5.19
C ALA A 650 -62.38 20.82 -4.76
N VAL A 651 -62.32 19.86 -5.71
CA VAL A 651 -61.99 18.46 -5.36
C VAL A 651 -60.54 18.32 -4.88
N PRO A 652 -59.52 18.75 -5.62
CA PRO A 652 -58.14 18.69 -5.17
C PRO A 652 -57.86 19.52 -3.89
N LEU A 653 -58.54 20.66 -3.73
CA LEU A 653 -58.42 21.49 -2.53
C LEU A 653 -58.98 20.73 -1.31
N LEU A 654 -60.15 20.10 -1.41
CA LEU A 654 -60.71 19.30 -0.33
C LEU A 654 -59.85 18.08 0.01
N GLU A 655 -59.26 17.41 -1.01
CA GLU A 655 -58.30 16.33 -0.78
C GLU A 655 -56.99 16.81 -0.12
N HIS A 656 -56.56 18.04 -0.43
CA HIS A 656 -55.43 18.68 0.23
C HIS A 656 -55.78 18.98 1.70
N LEU A 657 -56.97 19.52 1.99
CA LEU A 657 -57.45 19.78 3.35
C LEU A 657 -57.60 18.48 4.18
N ASP A 658 -58.10 17.40 3.55
CA ASP A 658 -58.19 16.08 4.18
C ASP A 658 -56.80 15.58 4.59
N ARG A 659 -55.81 15.67 3.68
CA ARG A 659 -54.40 15.32 3.94
C ARG A 659 -53.73 16.19 5.02
N ALA A 660 -54.12 17.45 5.09
CA ALA A 660 -53.63 18.42 6.09
C ALA A 660 -54.38 18.24 7.46
N GLY A 661 -55.35 17.34 7.54
CA GLY A 661 -56.12 17.10 8.77
C GLY A 661 -57.11 18.22 9.13
N LEU A 662 -57.38 19.16 8.22
CA LEU A 662 -58.31 20.27 8.41
C LEU A 662 -59.76 19.87 8.11
N THR A 663 -59.93 18.84 7.26
CA THR A 663 -61.21 18.21 6.98
C THR A 663 -61.08 16.69 7.02
N GLU A 664 -62.22 16.01 7.14
CA GLU A 664 -62.32 14.55 7.18
C GLU A 664 -63.41 14.08 6.21
N ARG A 665 -63.06 13.15 5.34
CA ARG A 665 -64.03 12.51 4.45
C ARG A 665 -64.79 11.42 5.21
N LEU A 666 -66.11 11.57 5.31
CA LEU A 666 -66.97 10.62 6.01
C LEU A 666 -67.46 9.49 5.08
N ASP A 667 -67.86 9.85 3.85
CA ASP A 667 -68.31 8.92 2.80
C ASP A 667 -67.94 9.48 1.41
N GLU A 668 -68.47 8.92 0.35
CA GLU A 668 -68.20 9.38 -1.03
C GLU A 668 -68.68 10.79 -1.33
N VAL A 669 -69.64 11.31 -0.56
CA VAL A 669 -70.33 12.59 -0.82
C VAL A 669 -70.04 13.63 0.25
N HIS A 670 -69.87 13.20 1.51
CA HIS A 670 -69.83 14.10 2.68
C HIS A 670 -68.45 14.22 3.31
N ARG A 671 -68.16 15.43 3.74
CA ARG A 671 -66.98 15.79 4.54
C ARG A 671 -67.39 16.60 5.77
N ARG A 672 -66.52 16.61 6.76
CA ARG A 672 -66.68 17.41 7.97
C ARG A 672 -65.39 18.16 8.26
N CYS A 673 -65.45 19.41 8.74
CA CYS A 673 -64.30 20.11 9.28
C CYS A 673 -63.91 19.54 10.65
N ARG A 674 -62.63 19.45 10.88
CA ARG A 674 -62.05 19.13 12.19
C ARG A 674 -61.79 20.37 13.02
#